data_b782742ad1245ab71c0e035eac2a68ed
#
_entry.id   b782742ad1245ab71c0e035eac2a68ed
#
_cell.length_a   1.000
_cell.length_b   1.000
_cell.length_c   1.000
_cell.angle_alpha   90.00
_cell.angle_beta   90.00
_cell.angle_gamma   90.00
#
_symmetry.space_group_name_H-M   'P 1'
#
loop_
_entity.id
_entity.type
_entity.pdbx_description
1 polymer ?
#
loop_
_entity_poly.entity_id
_entity_poly.type
_entity_poly.pdbx_seq_one_letter_code
_entity_poly.pdbx_strand_id
1 'polypeptide(L)'
;MKISSIFSKIKNFFHNDNSFKETGLYKTLDALKINVSSTKKSRITGLVLSLVLIITVILDNNAFLSQDFKSKWVLLAFCLVFPLVIGALAAFNFRFKNGITDKVAHLVFLFVLPLLTISMTECLNNVFIYNMTYLGFRGNYILVLILYFVFFAVSGSLRVSILVVNPILYGLALAHCYIMDFRGTPFIPMDFLSITTAVNVANTYSYKLTHLVLTGSLIFIFIMVIGIKIRTPKYHIITKIVSRVFTGLFSAIILSLFYFTSIFADAGVKPDFWNQTRGYKNYGFAFNFFCNTKYLFMSAPSGYDADNVADYVEKNIDKKETVEVTETTPNIICIMNESLSDLSVLGDFTTNTDYMPFMRSLTENTVKGNLYVPVIGAGTSNTEFEFLTGHTTAFLPSGSNAYMLYINSPIATMVSTLEGQGYNSAAFHPYYSSGWNRVNVYNNMGFNSQKFLENIMDISIMDEYMSNSSDPNYIQQLIDQYYPDRTNMFLRQYISDSYDYKVLIEDFQNRDRNMPYFMFNVTMQNHGGYTTKFDNFNEEVYLTSSETEYVKANRYLSLVKKSDEAFKELVEYFKTVSEPTVICMFGDHQPSIETSFIAETLGVKDLSGLTLEQEQKRHVTPFIIWANYDIQEETIDKMSSNYLSSYVLKVAGVKLTEYNKYLLNLYKQLPVIDTVGYIDAENNYYNWQSQTKYSQILSEYEKIQYNNIFDSENKSLDIFYLEGYKGDEGKKTEKVTAEVKKK
;
A
#
# COMPACT_ATOMS: atom_id res chain seq x y z
N MET A 1 -34.92 3.73 -51.74
CA MET A 1 -34.14 4.83 -52.36
C MET A 1 -33.24 5.64 -51.43
N LYS A 2 -33.58 5.84 -50.15
CA LYS A 2 -32.74 6.65 -49.23
C LYS A 2 -31.43 5.94 -48.75
N ILE A 3 -31.43 4.63 -48.58
CA ILE A 3 -30.26 3.89 -48.02
C ILE A 3 -29.12 3.77 -49.04
N SER A 4 -29.42 3.50 -50.32
CA SER A 4 -28.41 3.45 -51.37
C SER A 4 -27.71 4.80 -51.62
N SER A 5 -28.47 5.91 -51.47
CA SER A 5 -27.92 7.27 -51.56
C SER A 5 -27.00 7.60 -50.38
N ILE A 6 -27.30 7.11 -49.18
CA ILE A 6 -26.46 7.26 -48.00
C ILE A 6 -25.16 6.45 -48.18
N PHE A 7 -25.23 5.19 -48.61
CA PHE A 7 -24.07 4.37 -48.90
C PHE A 7 -23.19 4.96 -50.01
N SER A 8 -23.79 5.53 -51.06
CA SER A 8 -23.02 6.21 -52.10
C SER A 8 -22.30 7.45 -51.58
N LYS A 9 -22.97 8.27 -50.74
CA LYS A 9 -22.36 9.44 -50.10
C LYS A 9 -21.22 9.05 -49.14
N ILE A 10 -21.38 7.98 -48.35
CA ILE A 10 -20.36 7.45 -47.48
C ILE A 10 -19.19 6.93 -48.31
N LYS A 11 -19.44 6.15 -49.36
CA LYS A 11 -18.38 5.66 -50.25
C LYS A 11 -17.60 6.80 -50.91
N ASN A 12 -18.28 7.85 -51.40
CA ASN A 12 -17.63 9.05 -51.94
C ASN A 12 -16.80 9.81 -50.91
N PHE A 13 -17.29 9.92 -49.67
CA PHE A 13 -16.53 10.57 -48.59
C PHE A 13 -15.20 9.88 -48.31
N PHE A 14 -15.14 8.56 -48.42
CA PHE A 14 -13.87 7.82 -48.19
C PHE A 14 -12.98 7.76 -49.44
N HIS A 15 -13.50 7.91 -50.65
CA HIS A 15 -12.74 7.76 -51.89
C HIS A 15 -12.33 9.08 -52.56
N ASN A 16 -13.07 10.18 -52.30
CA ASN A 16 -12.78 11.46 -52.91
C ASN A 16 -12.30 12.50 -51.89
N ASP A 17 -11.04 12.94 -52.00
CA ASP A 17 -10.42 13.92 -51.12
C ASP A 17 -11.11 15.31 -51.18
N ASN A 18 -11.83 15.59 -52.25
CA ASN A 18 -12.58 16.83 -52.40
C ASN A 18 -14.00 16.77 -51.84
N SER A 19 -14.55 15.59 -51.57
CA SER A 19 -15.96 15.44 -51.09
C SER A 19 -16.19 16.15 -49.74
N PHE A 20 -15.19 16.25 -48.88
CA PHE A 20 -15.26 17.00 -47.62
C PHE A 20 -15.38 18.51 -47.83
N LYS A 21 -14.78 19.07 -48.90
CA LYS A 21 -14.81 20.49 -49.19
C LYS A 21 -16.23 21.01 -49.59
N GLU A 22 -17.10 20.11 -49.96
CA GLU A 22 -18.50 20.41 -50.30
C GLU A 22 -19.41 20.44 -49.07
N THR A 23 -18.96 19.96 -47.91
CA THR A 23 -19.73 19.95 -46.67
C THR A 23 -19.94 21.34 -46.07
N GLY A 24 -21.08 21.56 -45.43
CA GLY A 24 -21.37 22.79 -44.69
C GLY A 24 -20.33 23.07 -43.60
N LEU A 25 -19.85 22.01 -42.90
CA LEU A 25 -18.82 22.10 -41.88
C LEU A 25 -17.52 22.66 -42.44
N TYR A 26 -17.04 22.20 -43.62
CA TYR A 26 -15.84 22.73 -44.25
C TYR A 26 -16.00 24.20 -44.58
N LYS A 27 -17.14 24.62 -45.16
CA LYS A 27 -17.42 26.02 -45.51
C LYS A 27 -17.41 26.92 -44.28
N THR A 28 -17.97 26.48 -43.17
CA THR A 28 -17.95 27.20 -41.88
C THR A 28 -16.52 27.35 -41.35
N LEU A 29 -15.72 26.26 -41.34
CA LEU A 29 -14.33 26.29 -40.87
C LEU A 29 -13.45 27.16 -41.79
N ASP A 30 -13.69 27.13 -43.08
CA ASP A 30 -12.98 27.99 -44.06
C ASP A 30 -13.31 29.46 -43.87
N ALA A 31 -14.55 29.80 -43.59
CA ALA A 31 -14.96 31.16 -43.22
C ALA A 31 -14.30 31.64 -41.91
N LEU A 32 -14.07 30.73 -40.95
CA LEU A 32 -13.28 30.97 -39.73
C LEU A 32 -11.78 30.96 -39.95
N LYS A 33 -11.32 30.94 -41.21
CA LYS A 33 -9.90 30.88 -41.61
C LYS A 33 -9.13 29.71 -41.06
N ILE A 34 -9.83 28.56 -40.86
CA ILE A 34 -9.25 27.30 -40.49
C ILE A 34 -9.13 26.42 -41.74
N ASN A 35 -7.91 26.05 -42.10
CA ASN A 35 -7.63 25.13 -43.19
C ASN A 35 -7.75 23.70 -42.65
N VAL A 36 -8.64 22.91 -43.27
CA VAL A 36 -8.85 21.52 -42.91
C VAL A 36 -8.39 20.61 -44.04
N SER A 37 -7.56 19.62 -43.71
CA SER A 37 -7.09 18.64 -44.68
C SER A 37 -7.27 17.21 -44.13
N SER A 38 -7.48 16.30 -45.02
CA SER A 38 -7.68 14.89 -44.70
C SER A 38 -7.19 14.03 -45.85
N THR A 39 -6.67 12.84 -45.56
CA THR A 39 -6.31 11.82 -46.56
C THR A 39 -7.23 10.61 -46.38
N LYS A 40 -7.37 9.79 -47.43
CA LYS A 40 -8.12 8.52 -47.36
C LYS A 40 -7.64 7.67 -46.16
N LYS A 41 -6.31 7.54 -45.99
CA LYS A 41 -5.72 6.79 -44.87
C LYS A 41 -6.13 7.35 -43.53
N SER A 42 -6.06 8.69 -43.31
CA SER A 42 -6.43 9.28 -42.03
C SER A 42 -7.93 9.14 -41.71
N ARG A 43 -8.82 9.23 -42.71
CA ARG A 43 -10.26 9.00 -42.53
C ARG A 43 -10.56 7.57 -42.12
N ILE A 44 -9.90 6.59 -42.79
CA ILE A 44 -10.06 5.17 -42.41
C ILE A 44 -9.53 4.95 -40.99
N THR A 45 -8.34 5.47 -40.66
CA THR A 45 -7.78 5.38 -39.29
C THR A 45 -8.74 5.97 -38.25
N GLY A 46 -9.31 7.15 -38.50
CA GLY A 46 -10.26 7.78 -37.60
C GLY A 46 -11.55 6.95 -37.41
N LEU A 47 -12.07 6.38 -38.50
CA LEU A 47 -13.26 5.51 -38.43
C LEU A 47 -12.96 4.24 -37.63
N VAL A 48 -11.88 3.55 -37.95
CA VAL A 48 -11.48 2.31 -37.24
C VAL A 48 -11.26 2.59 -35.74
N LEU A 49 -10.58 3.68 -35.42
CA LEU A 49 -10.37 4.09 -34.02
C LEU A 49 -11.70 4.31 -33.29
N SER A 50 -12.64 5.09 -33.90
CA SER A 50 -13.97 5.28 -33.32
C SER A 50 -14.70 3.96 -33.10
N LEU A 51 -14.71 3.07 -34.09
CA LEU A 51 -15.42 1.79 -34.00
C LEU A 51 -14.82 0.90 -32.91
N VAL A 52 -13.50 0.77 -32.85
CA VAL A 52 -12.84 -0.03 -31.82
C VAL A 52 -13.19 0.50 -30.44
N LEU A 53 -13.09 1.81 -30.20
CA LEU A 53 -13.42 2.41 -28.91
C LEU A 53 -14.90 2.23 -28.52
N ILE A 54 -15.84 2.38 -29.49
CA ILE A 54 -17.27 2.16 -29.24
C ILE A 54 -17.53 0.69 -28.92
N ILE A 55 -16.92 -0.24 -29.65
CA ILE A 55 -17.05 -1.68 -29.40
C ILE A 55 -16.54 -2.03 -28.02
N THR A 56 -15.38 -1.50 -27.60
CA THR A 56 -14.86 -1.71 -26.24
C THR A 56 -15.85 -1.26 -25.18
N VAL A 57 -16.43 -0.06 -25.31
CA VAL A 57 -17.45 0.45 -24.36
C VAL A 57 -18.71 -0.42 -24.35
N ILE A 58 -19.15 -0.94 -25.51
CA ILE A 58 -20.33 -1.81 -25.59
C ILE A 58 -20.07 -3.18 -24.96
N LEU A 59 -18.89 -3.76 -25.16
CA LEU A 59 -18.54 -5.07 -24.58
C LEU A 59 -18.45 -5.00 -23.05
N ASP A 60 -17.99 -3.87 -22.50
CA ASP A 60 -17.84 -3.63 -21.07
C ASP A 60 -18.94 -2.72 -20.49
N ASN A 61 -20.15 -2.72 -21.06
CA ASN A 61 -21.25 -1.85 -20.60
C ASN A 61 -21.64 -2.09 -19.14
N ASN A 62 -21.44 -3.30 -18.61
CA ASN A 62 -21.66 -3.63 -17.21
C ASN A 62 -20.83 -2.78 -16.24
N ALA A 63 -19.72 -2.22 -16.69
CA ALA A 63 -18.90 -1.27 -15.90
C ALA A 63 -19.66 0.00 -15.50
N PHE A 64 -20.76 0.34 -16.20
CA PHE A 64 -21.62 1.49 -15.93
C PHE A 64 -22.92 1.13 -15.20
N LEU A 65 -23.21 -0.16 -15.04
CA LEU A 65 -24.37 -0.68 -14.34
C LEU A 65 -23.93 -1.04 -12.92
N SER A 66 -24.18 -0.17 -11.94
CA SER A 66 -23.87 -0.49 -10.55
C SER A 66 -25.00 -1.30 -9.91
N GLN A 67 -24.66 -2.20 -8.98
CA GLN A 67 -25.64 -2.93 -8.17
C GLN A 67 -26.53 -2.00 -7.31
N ASP A 68 -26.08 -0.76 -7.04
CA ASP A 68 -26.78 0.26 -6.25
C ASP A 68 -27.86 1.06 -7.02
N PHE A 69 -28.38 0.57 -8.12
CA PHE A 69 -29.45 1.17 -8.93
C PHE A 69 -29.26 2.61 -9.44
N LYS A 70 -28.13 3.25 -9.23
CA LYS A 70 -27.77 4.52 -9.86
C LYS A 70 -26.99 4.26 -11.14
N SER A 71 -27.70 3.89 -12.20
CA SER A 71 -27.11 3.71 -13.52
C SER A 71 -26.43 5.01 -13.99
N LYS A 72 -25.17 4.89 -14.42
CA LYS A 72 -24.38 6.02 -14.92
C LYS A 72 -24.64 6.26 -16.41
N TRP A 73 -25.92 6.34 -16.78
CA TRP A 73 -26.35 6.48 -18.17
C TRP A 73 -25.76 7.69 -18.89
N VAL A 74 -25.62 8.81 -18.20
CA VAL A 74 -25.00 10.03 -18.78
C VAL A 74 -23.56 9.77 -19.14
N LEU A 75 -22.81 9.09 -18.25
CA LEU A 75 -21.43 8.74 -18.49
C LEU A 75 -21.27 7.70 -19.60
N LEU A 76 -22.14 6.69 -19.65
CA LEU A 76 -22.20 5.72 -20.75
C LEU A 76 -22.47 6.42 -22.09
N ALA A 77 -23.44 7.32 -22.14
CA ALA A 77 -23.75 8.09 -23.35
C ALA A 77 -22.53 8.93 -23.79
N PHE A 78 -21.85 9.58 -22.84
CA PHE A 78 -20.59 10.27 -23.11
C PHE A 78 -19.55 9.32 -23.71
N CYS A 79 -19.31 8.15 -23.09
CA CYS A 79 -18.32 7.18 -23.57
C CYS A 79 -18.68 6.56 -24.93
N LEU A 80 -19.95 6.54 -25.33
CA LEU A 80 -20.38 6.10 -26.67
C LEU A 80 -20.23 7.21 -27.74
N VAL A 81 -20.41 8.49 -27.36
CA VAL A 81 -20.33 9.61 -28.29
C VAL A 81 -18.90 10.15 -28.44
N PHE A 82 -18.14 10.23 -27.35
CA PHE A 82 -16.80 10.80 -27.34
C PHE A 82 -15.80 10.10 -28.28
N PRO A 83 -15.83 8.78 -28.53
CA PRO A 83 -15.04 8.14 -29.55
C PRO A 83 -15.24 8.67 -30.97
N LEU A 84 -16.44 9.17 -31.31
CA LEU A 84 -16.69 9.82 -32.60
C LEU A 84 -15.89 11.11 -32.74
N VAL A 85 -15.78 11.89 -31.65
CA VAL A 85 -14.96 13.11 -31.61
C VAL A 85 -13.48 12.76 -31.75
N ILE A 86 -13.00 11.72 -31.04
CA ILE A 86 -11.62 11.22 -31.15
C ILE A 86 -11.31 10.80 -32.58
N GLY A 87 -12.19 10.02 -33.22
CA GLY A 87 -12.02 9.59 -34.59
C GLY A 87 -12.07 10.72 -35.60
N ALA A 88 -12.95 11.70 -35.42
CA ALA A 88 -12.99 12.90 -36.23
C ALA A 88 -11.67 13.70 -36.13
N LEU A 89 -11.15 13.88 -34.90
CA LEU A 89 -9.86 14.54 -34.68
C LEU A 89 -8.72 13.75 -35.33
N ALA A 90 -8.74 12.42 -35.27
CA ALA A 90 -7.75 11.57 -35.92
C ALA A 90 -7.84 11.62 -37.46
N ALA A 91 -9.06 11.74 -38.00
CA ALA A 91 -9.32 11.79 -39.42
C ALA A 91 -8.89 13.09 -40.12
N PHE A 92 -8.97 14.22 -39.40
CA PHE A 92 -8.75 15.55 -39.97
C PHE A 92 -7.54 16.24 -39.34
N ASN A 93 -6.85 17.08 -40.15
CA ASN A 93 -5.81 18.00 -39.69
C ASN A 93 -6.35 19.41 -39.79
N PHE A 94 -6.26 20.17 -38.72
CA PHE A 94 -6.70 21.55 -38.63
C PHE A 94 -5.48 22.47 -38.55
N ARG A 95 -5.55 23.59 -39.29
CA ARG A 95 -4.49 24.63 -39.29
C ARG A 95 -5.09 25.99 -39.48
N PHE A 96 -4.68 26.97 -38.69
CA PHE A 96 -5.04 28.35 -38.90
C PHE A 96 -4.33 28.88 -40.14
N LYS A 97 -5.07 29.63 -41.01
CA LYS A 97 -4.50 30.27 -42.24
C LYS A 97 -3.55 31.38 -41.89
N ASN A 98 -3.82 32.12 -40.79
CA ASN A 98 -2.97 33.19 -40.28
C ASN A 98 -1.90 32.66 -39.33
N GLY A 99 -0.63 32.95 -39.61
CA GLY A 99 0.49 32.52 -38.77
C GLY A 99 0.52 33.12 -37.37
N ILE A 100 -0.11 34.29 -37.14
CA ILE A 100 -0.24 34.86 -35.80
C ILE A 100 -1.28 34.05 -35.01
N THR A 101 -2.44 33.77 -35.62
CA THR A 101 -3.49 32.94 -34.99
C THR A 101 -2.98 31.52 -34.66
N ASP A 102 -2.14 30.93 -35.52
CA ASP A 102 -1.52 29.65 -35.29
C ASP A 102 -0.62 29.65 -34.05
N LYS A 103 0.17 30.76 -33.85
CA LYS A 103 1.03 30.94 -32.67
C LYS A 103 0.20 31.17 -31.41
N VAL A 104 -0.85 31.99 -31.48
CA VAL A 104 -1.77 32.23 -30.36
C VAL A 104 -2.48 30.93 -29.96
N ALA A 105 -2.99 30.16 -30.92
CA ALA A 105 -3.60 28.87 -30.66
C ALA A 105 -2.63 27.89 -29.98
N HIS A 106 -1.39 27.87 -30.42
CA HIS A 106 -0.35 27.04 -29.79
C HIS A 106 -0.09 27.42 -28.33
N LEU A 107 -0.09 28.73 -28.04
CA LEU A 107 0.04 29.25 -26.69
C LEU A 107 -1.21 28.88 -25.84
N VAL A 108 -2.42 29.04 -26.39
CA VAL A 108 -3.66 28.66 -25.72
C VAL A 108 -3.66 27.17 -25.37
N PHE A 109 -3.25 26.32 -26.31
CA PHE A 109 -3.15 24.89 -26.05
C PHE A 109 -2.17 24.56 -24.91
N LEU A 110 -1.06 25.28 -24.78
CA LEU A 110 -0.10 25.10 -23.68
C LEU A 110 -0.76 25.30 -22.30
N PHE A 111 -1.74 26.21 -22.18
CA PHE A 111 -2.44 26.51 -20.93
C PHE A 111 -3.75 25.72 -20.77
N VAL A 112 -4.38 25.24 -21.84
CA VAL A 112 -5.63 24.49 -21.79
C VAL A 112 -5.41 23.00 -21.62
N LEU A 113 -4.38 22.44 -22.26
CA LEU A 113 -4.10 21.00 -22.18
C LEU A 113 -3.84 20.48 -20.75
N PRO A 114 -3.20 21.23 -19.84
CA PRO A 114 -3.12 20.82 -18.44
C PRO A 114 -4.47 20.51 -17.79
N LEU A 115 -5.53 21.24 -18.16
CA LEU A 115 -6.89 20.97 -17.63
C LEU A 115 -7.42 19.61 -18.11
N LEU A 116 -7.15 19.23 -19.35
CA LEU A 116 -7.52 17.90 -19.86
C LEU A 116 -6.71 16.79 -19.19
N THR A 117 -5.42 17.04 -18.94
CA THR A 117 -4.55 16.12 -18.20
C THR A 117 -5.08 15.90 -16.78
N ILE A 118 -5.45 16.98 -16.06
CA ILE A 118 -6.06 16.90 -14.74
C ILE A 118 -7.40 16.14 -14.81
N SER A 119 -8.25 16.44 -15.81
CA SER A 119 -9.51 15.71 -15.97
C SER A 119 -9.31 14.21 -16.16
N MET A 120 -8.24 13.80 -16.86
CA MET A 120 -7.86 12.42 -17.05
C MET A 120 -7.40 11.75 -15.74
N THR A 121 -6.50 12.39 -15.00
CA THR A 121 -5.97 11.85 -13.74
C THR A 121 -7.04 11.79 -12.66
N GLU A 122 -7.86 12.85 -12.55
CA GLU A 122 -8.91 12.90 -11.52
C GLU A 122 -10.09 11.99 -11.85
N CYS A 123 -10.35 11.72 -13.12
CA CYS A 123 -11.31 10.67 -13.49
C CYS A 123 -10.89 9.30 -12.94
N LEU A 124 -9.60 8.95 -13.05
CA LEU A 124 -9.05 7.71 -12.51
C LEU A 124 -8.97 7.72 -10.97
N ASN A 125 -8.78 8.88 -10.36
CA ASN A 125 -8.83 9.11 -8.91
C ASN A 125 -10.26 9.11 -8.34
N ASN A 126 -11.29 8.98 -9.18
CA ASN A 126 -12.70 9.08 -8.81
C ASN A 126 -13.07 10.41 -8.12
N VAL A 127 -12.45 11.49 -8.55
CA VAL A 127 -12.69 12.85 -8.02
C VAL A 127 -13.14 13.77 -9.15
N PHE A 128 -14.23 14.48 -8.93
CA PHE A 128 -14.60 15.57 -9.85
C PHE A 128 -13.78 16.83 -9.53
N ILE A 129 -13.28 17.50 -10.56
CA ILE A 129 -12.43 18.70 -10.41
C ILE A 129 -13.06 19.76 -9.49
N TYR A 130 -14.39 19.90 -9.50
CA TYR A 130 -15.09 20.87 -8.65
C TYR A 130 -15.22 20.42 -7.19
N ASN A 131 -14.94 19.16 -6.86
CA ASN A 131 -14.91 18.64 -5.49
C ASN A 131 -13.55 18.81 -4.82
N MET A 132 -12.53 19.18 -5.59
CA MET A 132 -11.21 19.45 -5.05
C MET A 132 -11.20 20.80 -4.31
N THR A 133 -10.33 20.93 -3.33
CA THR A 133 -10.06 22.23 -2.71
C THR A 133 -9.46 23.19 -3.74
N TYR A 134 -9.66 24.48 -3.50
CA TYR A 134 -9.06 25.52 -4.36
C TYR A 134 -7.53 25.41 -4.46
N LEU A 135 -6.88 25.04 -3.35
CA LEU A 135 -5.45 24.79 -3.31
C LEU A 135 -5.08 23.55 -4.15
N GLY A 136 -5.86 22.48 -4.03
CA GLY A 136 -5.67 21.24 -4.80
C GLY A 136 -5.77 21.47 -6.31
N PHE A 137 -6.81 22.16 -6.76
CA PHE A 137 -6.98 22.48 -8.18
C PHE A 137 -5.80 23.33 -8.73
N ARG A 138 -5.42 24.39 -8.02
CA ARG A 138 -4.29 25.25 -8.42
C ARG A 138 -2.97 24.48 -8.41
N GLY A 139 -2.75 23.66 -7.36
CA GLY A 139 -1.54 22.85 -7.24
C GLY A 139 -1.39 21.88 -8.41
N ASN A 140 -2.44 21.13 -8.76
CA ASN A 140 -2.43 20.25 -9.93
C ASN A 140 -2.17 21.03 -11.22
N TYR A 141 -2.84 22.17 -11.41
CA TYR A 141 -2.68 22.96 -12.62
C TYR A 141 -1.24 23.47 -12.78
N ILE A 142 -0.67 24.03 -11.74
CA ILE A 142 0.71 24.52 -11.73
C ILE A 142 1.69 23.37 -11.93
N LEU A 143 1.51 22.24 -11.24
CA LEU A 143 2.37 21.08 -11.38
C LEU A 143 2.38 20.52 -12.80
N VAL A 144 1.20 20.28 -13.40
CA VAL A 144 1.11 19.75 -14.76
C VAL A 144 1.70 20.75 -15.76
N LEU A 145 1.48 22.05 -15.55
CA LEU A 145 2.09 23.10 -16.37
C LEU A 145 3.62 23.08 -16.25
N ILE A 146 4.17 22.92 -15.04
CA ILE A 146 5.62 22.77 -14.81
C ILE A 146 6.15 21.55 -15.54
N LEU A 147 5.48 20.42 -15.47
CA LEU A 147 5.89 19.22 -16.20
C LEU A 147 5.93 19.48 -17.72
N TYR A 148 4.91 20.14 -18.27
CA TYR A 148 4.94 20.54 -19.67
C TYR A 148 6.08 21.51 -19.98
N PHE A 149 6.38 22.47 -19.11
CA PHE A 149 7.48 23.41 -19.28
C PHE A 149 8.85 22.73 -19.23
N VAL A 150 9.07 21.77 -18.35
CA VAL A 150 10.32 21.00 -18.28
C VAL A 150 10.60 20.31 -19.62
N PHE A 151 9.63 19.54 -20.14
CA PHE A 151 9.81 18.86 -21.41
C PHE A 151 9.83 19.81 -22.61
N PHE A 152 9.16 20.95 -22.54
CA PHE A 152 9.24 22.00 -23.53
C PHE A 152 10.62 22.68 -23.54
N ALA A 153 11.17 22.97 -22.37
CA ALA A 153 12.50 23.57 -22.25
C ALA A 153 13.58 22.70 -22.90
N VAL A 154 13.49 21.37 -22.70
CA VAL A 154 14.43 20.42 -23.28
C VAL A 154 14.22 20.26 -24.78
N SER A 155 13.00 20.01 -25.24
CA SER A 155 12.68 19.64 -26.63
C SER A 155 12.37 20.84 -27.55
N GLY A 156 11.92 21.96 -27.01
CA GLY A 156 11.39 23.08 -27.77
C GLY A 156 10.05 22.81 -28.46
N SER A 157 9.34 21.76 -28.05
CA SER A 157 8.14 21.26 -28.73
C SER A 157 7.03 20.87 -27.75
N LEU A 158 5.88 21.57 -27.82
CA LEU A 158 4.68 21.22 -27.07
C LEU A 158 4.19 19.80 -27.40
N ARG A 159 4.39 19.34 -28.63
CA ARG A 159 4.09 17.97 -29.04
C ARG A 159 4.82 16.94 -28.17
N VAL A 160 6.12 17.16 -27.94
CA VAL A 160 6.93 16.26 -27.09
C VAL A 160 6.45 16.29 -25.64
N SER A 161 6.16 17.49 -25.11
CA SER A 161 5.61 17.64 -23.76
C SER A 161 4.32 16.82 -23.58
N ILE A 162 3.39 16.92 -24.53
CA ILE A 162 2.12 16.17 -24.47
C ILE A 162 2.37 14.66 -24.53
N LEU A 163 3.19 14.21 -25.47
CA LEU A 163 3.42 12.78 -25.74
C LEU A 163 4.30 12.10 -24.67
N VAL A 164 4.95 12.86 -23.78
CA VAL A 164 5.75 12.31 -22.66
C VAL A 164 5.00 12.43 -21.34
N VAL A 165 4.49 13.63 -21.01
CA VAL A 165 3.86 13.88 -19.71
C VAL A 165 2.58 13.05 -19.54
N ASN A 166 1.72 13.00 -20.57
CA ASN A 166 0.43 12.31 -20.41
C ASN A 166 0.53 10.80 -20.26
N PRO A 167 1.37 10.05 -21.00
CA PRO A 167 1.57 8.62 -20.72
C PRO A 167 2.09 8.34 -19.31
N ILE A 168 3.00 9.19 -18.81
CA ILE A 168 3.52 9.04 -17.43
C ILE A 168 2.39 9.24 -16.42
N LEU A 169 1.68 10.37 -16.49
CA LEU A 169 0.60 10.66 -15.54
C LEU A 169 -0.58 9.70 -15.67
N TYR A 170 -0.92 9.25 -16.89
CA TYR A 170 -1.94 8.24 -17.11
C TYR A 170 -1.55 6.90 -16.48
N GLY A 171 -0.32 6.43 -16.69
CA GLY A 171 0.17 5.18 -16.11
C GLY A 171 0.16 5.21 -14.59
N LEU A 172 0.61 6.31 -13.98
CA LEU A 172 0.58 6.52 -12.53
C LEU A 172 -0.86 6.57 -11.99
N ALA A 173 -1.76 7.30 -12.65
CA ALA A 173 -3.15 7.40 -12.23
C ALA A 173 -3.92 6.08 -12.42
N LEU A 174 -3.57 5.30 -13.46
CA LEU A 174 -4.14 3.96 -13.69
C LEU A 174 -3.69 2.99 -12.59
N ALA A 175 -2.40 3.00 -12.25
CA ALA A 175 -1.86 2.22 -11.14
C ALA A 175 -2.57 2.60 -9.82
N HIS A 176 -2.73 3.90 -9.55
CA HIS A 176 -3.48 4.40 -8.41
C HIS A 176 -4.93 3.87 -8.37
N CYS A 177 -5.63 3.92 -9.51
CA CYS A 177 -7.00 3.45 -9.61
C CYS A 177 -7.15 1.97 -9.17
N TYR A 178 -6.26 1.10 -9.67
CA TYR A 178 -6.28 -0.32 -9.31
C TYR A 178 -5.79 -0.57 -7.88
N ILE A 179 -4.74 0.12 -7.42
CA ILE A 179 -4.24 -0.02 -6.06
C ILE A 179 -5.30 0.43 -5.04
N MET A 180 -6.04 1.51 -5.33
CA MET A 180 -7.17 1.92 -4.51
C MET A 180 -8.27 0.85 -4.47
N ASP A 181 -8.55 0.16 -5.59
CA ASP A 181 -9.55 -0.91 -5.64
C ASP A 181 -9.10 -2.15 -4.84
N PHE A 182 -7.82 -2.48 -4.86
CA PHE A 182 -7.26 -3.68 -4.21
C PHE A 182 -6.96 -3.47 -2.73
N ARG A 183 -6.29 -2.36 -2.40
CA ARG A 183 -5.72 -2.10 -1.07
C ARG A 183 -6.57 -1.12 -0.23
N GLY A 184 -7.44 -0.33 -0.88
CA GLY A 184 -8.21 0.73 -0.23
C GLY A 184 -7.38 1.97 0.16
N THR A 185 -6.08 1.97 -0.10
CA THR A 185 -5.15 3.08 0.16
C THR A 185 -4.52 3.59 -1.14
N PRO A 186 -4.20 4.89 -1.25
CA PRO A 186 -3.65 5.48 -2.46
C PRO A 186 -2.28 4.93 -2.85
N PHE A 187 -1.98 4.99 -4.15
CA PHE A 187 -0.65 4.81 -4.67
C PHE A 187 0.22 6.03 -4.35
N ILE A 188 1.33 5.83 -3.67
CA ILE A 188 2.26 6.89 -3.25
C ILE A 188 3.66 6.67 -3.82
N PRO A 189 4.54 7.71 -3.86
CA PRO A 189 5.90 7.55 -4.41
C PRO A 189 6.73 6.45 -3.76
N MET A 190 6.50 6.14 -2.48
CA MET A 190 7.15 5.06 -1.75
C MET A 190 6.87 3.67 -2.36
N ASP A 191 5.68 3.48 -2.93
CA ASP A 191 5.31 2.19 -3.54
C ASP A 191 6.24 1.77 -4.69
N PHE A 192 6.98 2.72 -5.30
CA PHE A 192 8.01 2.38 -6.29
C PHE A 192 9.15 1.55 -5.71
N LEU A 193 9.48 1.72 -4.44
CA LEU A 193 10.53 0.96 -3.78
C LEU A 193 10.09 -0.48 -3.50
N SER A 194 8.78 -0.70 -3.45
CA SER A 194 8.16 -2.02 -3.28
C SER A 194 7.65 -2.64 -4.59
N ILE A 195 8.05 -2.11 -5.76
CA ILE A 195 7.48 -2.52 -7.06
C ILE A 195 7.70 -4.01 -7.34
N THR A 196 8.83 -4.58 -6.94
CA THR A 196 9.12 -6.00 -7.12
C THR A 196 8.13 -6.87 -6.35
N THR A 197 7.83 -6.51 -5.11
CA THR A 197 6.81 -7.18 -4.28
C THR A 197 5.42 -7.03 -4.90
N ALA A 198 5.08 -5.81 -5.36
CA ALA A 198 3.79 -5.54 -6.01
C ALA A 198 3.60 -6.38 -7.29
N VAL A 199 4.65 -6.53 -8.11
CA VAL A 199 4.62 -7.36 -9.32
C VAL A 199 4.40 -8.83 -9.00
N ASN A 200 5.04 -9.36 -7.95
CA ASN A 200 4.90 -10.76 -7.55
C ASN A 200 3.45 -11.12 -7.13
N VAL A 201 2.73 -10.17 -6.52
CA VAL A 201 1.32 -10.39 -6.12
C VAL A 201 0.31 -9.87 -7.16
N ALA A 202 0.75 -9.14 -8.19
CA ALA A 202 -0.14 -8.53 -9.17
C ALA A 202 -1.04 -9.54 -9.90
N ASN A 203 -0.53 -10.75 -10.17
CA ASN A 203 -1.28 -11.81 -10.85
C ASN A 203 -2.41 -12.40 -10.00
N THR A 204 -2.46 -12.14 -8.69
CA THR A 204 -3.52 -12.62 -7.81
C THR A 204 -4.78 -11.75 -7.88
N TYR A 205 -4.70 -10.58 -8.51
CA TYR A 205 -5.79 -9.62 -8.61
C TYR A 205 -6.47 -9.66 -9.98
N SER A 206 -7.79 -9.52 -9.99
CA SER A 206 -8.56 -9.42 -11.22
C SER A 206 -8.68 -7.95 -11.67
N TYR A 207 -8.04 -7.63 -12.79
CA TYR A 207 -8.10 -6.29 -13.38
C TYR A 207 -9.38 -6.13 -14.22
N LYS A 208 -10.36 -5.39 -13.68
CA LYS A 208 -11.62 -5.12 -14.39
C LYS A 208 -11.57 -3.75 -15.07
N LEU A 209 -12.13 -3.66 -16.26
CA LEU A 209 -12.37 -2.37 -16.92
C LEU A 209 -13.57 -1.68 -16.25
N THR A 210 -13.27 -0.81 -15.27
CA THR A 210 -14.32 -0.02 -14.60
C THR A 210 -14.73 1.18 -15.47
N HIS A 211 -15.86 1.81 -15.15
CA HIS A 211 -16.27 3.07 -15.81
C HIS A 211 -15.22 4.18 -15.67
N LEU A 212 -14.45 4.20 -14.58
CA LEU A 212 -13.35 5.15 -14.37
C LEU A 212 -12.22 4.89 -15.35
N VAL A 213 -11.79 3.64 -15.47
CA VAL A 213 -10.73 3.22 -16.40
C VAL A 213 -11.12 3.49 -17.85
N LEU A 214 -12.35 3.14 -18.25
CA LEU A 214 -12.85 3.41 -19.60
C LEU A 214 -12.90 4.89 -19.92
N THR A 215 -13.47 5.71 -19.02
CA THR A 215 -13.58 7.16 -19.22
C THR A 215 -12.22 7.83 -19.24
N GLY A 216 -11.35 7.52 -18.26
CA GLY A 216 -9.99 8.06 -18.20
C GLY A 216 -9.15 7.69 -19.42
N SER A 217 -9.27 6.45 -19.93
CA SER A 217 -8.60 5.99 -21.15
C SER A 217 -9.07 6.72 -22.40
N LEU A 218 -10.37 7.01 -22.51
CA LEU A 218 -10.89 7.80 -23.64
C LEU A 218 -10.34 9.24 -23.64
N ILE A 219 -10.26 9.88 -22.45
CA ILE A 219 -9.66 11.21 -22.32
C ILE A 219 -8.16 11.16 -22.67
N PHE A 220 -7.46 10.14 -22.18
CA PHE A 220 -6.05 9.90 -22.52
C PHE A 220 -5.83 9.78 -24.03
N ILE A 221 -6.59 8.93 -24.72
CA ILE A 221 -6.48 8.73 -26.16
C ILE A 221 -6.78 10.04 -26.90
N PHE A 222 -7.78 10.81 -26.45
CA PHE A 222 -8.07 12.13 -27.00
C PHE A 222 -6.88 13.08 -26.91
N ILE A 223 -6.24 13.19 -25.76
CA ILE A 223 -5.03 14.01 -25.55
C ILE A 223 -3.88 13.54 -26.44
N MET A 224 -3.68 12.21 -26.55
CA MET A 224 -2.63 11.63 -27.39
C MET A 224 -2.86 11.94 -28.87
N VAL A 225 -4.11 11.88 -29.35
CA VAL A 225 -4.44 12.27 -30.74
C VAL A 225 -4.16 13.76 -30.96
N ILE A 226 -4.49 14.64 -30.00
CA ILE A 226 -4.09 16.06 -30.07
C ILE A 226 -2.57 16.19 -30.15
N GLY A 227 -1.83 15.50 -29.29
CA GLY A 227 -0.36 15.53 -29.27
C GLY A 227 0.26 15.08 -30.60
N ILE A 228 -0.29 14.04 -31.24
CA ILE A 228 0.17 13.56 -32.56
C ILE A 228 -0.15 14.61 -33.65
N LYS A 229 -1.29 15.28 -33.56
CA LYS A 229 -1.77 16.21 -34.59
C LYS A 229 -1.23 17.63 -34.47
N ILE A 230 -0.88 18.06 -33.25
CA ILE A 230 -0.37 19.41 -33.02
C ILE A 230 0.98 19.58 -33.71
N ARG A 231 1.15 20.73 -34.36
CA ARG A 231 2.40 21.08 -35.04
C ARG A 231 2.95 22.37 -34.42
N THR A 232 4.27 22.41 -34.23
CA THR A 232 4.93 23.59 -33.71
C THR A 232 4.96 24.69 -34.79
N PRO A 233 4.40 25.86 -34.53
CA PRO A 233 4.50 27.00 -35.45
C PRO A 233 5.95 27.42 -35.71
N LYS A 234 6.19 28.11 -36.81
CA LYS A 234 7.53 28.66 -37.09
C LYS A 234 7.75 29.89 -36.23
N TYR A 235 8.64 29.78 -35.24
CA TYR A 235 9.09 30.90 -34.40
C TYR A 235 10.48 31.36 -34.83
N HIS A 236 10.77 32.66 -34.59
CA HIS A 236 12.13 33.18 -34.73
C HIS A 236 13.07 32.48 -33.73
N ILE A 237 14.36 32.31 -34.07
CA ILE A 237 15.32 31.59 -33.25
C ILE A 237 15.45 32.15 -31.84
N ILE A 238 15.47 33.48 -31.70
CA ILE A 238 15.53 34.17 -30.42
C ILE A 238 14.31 33.80 -29.55
N THR A 239 13.10 33.83 -30.13
CA THR A 239 11.87 33.47 -29.41
C THR A 239 11.91 32.05 -28.92
N LYS A 240 12.46 31.11 -29.72
CA LYS A 240 12.64 29.70 -29.31
C LYS A 240 13.61 29.58 -28.13
N ILE A 241 14.74 30.27 -28.19
CA ILE A 241 15.75 30.22 -27.10
C ILE A 241 15.16 30.84 -25.83
N VAL A 242 14.61 32.07 -25.93
CA VAL A 242 14.04 32.78 -24.78
C VAL A 242 12.91 32.00 -24.13
N SER A 243 11.99 31.42 -24.92
CA SER A 243 10.88 30.60 -24.35
C SER A 243 11.39 29.35 -23.64
N ARG A 244 12.41 28.67 -24.18
CA ARG A 244 13.00 27.49 -23.54
C ARG A 244 13.74 27.83 -22.24
N VAL A 245 14.55 28.91 -22.27
CA VAL A 245 15.27 29.36 -21.07
C VAL A 245 14.28 29.82 -20.00
N PHE A 246 13.27 30.60 -20.38
CA PHE A 246 12.24 31.06 -19.44
C PHE A 246 11.49 29.90 -18.79
N THR A 247 10.98 28.95 -19.60
CA THR A 247 10.24 27.79 -19.06
C THR A 247 11.13 26.91 -18.20
N GLY A 248 12.40 26.70 -18.56
CA GLY A 248 13.38 25.96 -17.79
C GLY A 248 13.70 26.59 -16.44
N LEU A 249 14.04 27.90 -16.45
CA LEU A 249 14.34 28.66 -15.23
C LEU A 249 13.12 28.75 -14.31
N PHE A 250 11.94 29.05 -14.86
CA PHE A 250 10.71 29.10 -14.08
C PHE A 250 10.44 27.76 -13.37
N SER A 251 10.53 26.65 -14.10
CA SER A 251 10.34 25.31 -13.52
C SER A 251 11.39 25.00 -12.44
N ALA A 252 12.66 25.31 -12.71
CA ALA A 252 13.75 25.08 -11.75
C ALA A 252 13.55 25.87 -10.45
N ILE A 253 13.15 27.15 -10.55
CA ILE A 253 12.89 27.99 -9.38
C ILE A 253 11.74 27.41 -8.54
N ILE A 254 10.60 27.10 -9.16
CA ILE A 254 9.44 26.59 -8.41
C ILE A 254 9.76 25.24 -7.75
N LEU A 255 10.43 24.32 -8.47
CA LEU A 255 10.84 23.03 -7.91
C LEU A 255 11.86 23.21 -6.78
N SER A 256 12.82 24.12 -6.91
CA SER A 256 13.79 24.43 -5.85
C SER A 256 13.10 24.99 -4.61
N LEU A 257 12.17 25.94 -4.77
CA LEU A 257 11.39 26.47 -3.66
C LEU A 257 10.57 25.36 -2.96
N PHE A 258 10.01 24.44 -3.74
CA PHE A 258 9.24 23.32 -3.18
C PHE A 258 10.11 22.36 -2.35
N TYR A 259 11.27 21.92 -2.88
CA TYR A 259 12.09 20.91 -2.21
C TYR A 259 12.95 21.48 -1.08
N PHE A 260 13.49 22.68 -1.24
CA PHE A 260 14.52 23.22 -0.35
C PHE A 260 14.03 24.30 0.62
N THR A 261 12.73 24.66 0.59
CA THR A 261 12.17 25.65 1.52
C THR A 261 10.86 25.16 2.14
N SER A 262 10.43 25.84 3.22
CA SER A 262 9.12 25.59 3.85
C SER A 262 7.96 26.39 3.22
N ILE A 263 8.23 27.31 2.29
CA ILE A 263 7.25 28.26 1.75
C ILE A 263 5.94 27.60 1.32
N PHE A 264 6.01 26.47 0.63
CA PHE A 264 4.82 25.74 0.21
C PHE A 264 4.12 25.03 1.38
N ALA A 265 4.88 24.48 2.32
CA ALA A 265 4.33 23.83 3.51
C ALA A 265 3.63 24.86 4.43
N ASP A 266 4.23 26.04 4.61
CA ASP A 266 3.67 27.16 5.37
C ASP A 266 2.40 27.72 4.72
N ALA A 267 2.32 27.66 3.39
CA ALA A 267 1.12 27.99 2.61
C ALA A 267 0.05 26.85 2.62
N GLY A 268 0.24 25.82 3.43
CA GLY A 268 -0.69 24.68 3.54
C GLY A 268 -0.53 23.59 2.49
N VAL A 269 0.51 23.65 1.66
CA VAL A 269 0.82 22.63 0.64
C VAL A 269 1.61 21.50 1.29
N LYS A 270 0.90 20.58 1.93
CA LYS A 270 1.47 19.40 2.55
C LYS A 270 0.52 18.21 2.38
N PRO A 271 1.04 16.98 2.28
CA PRO A 271 0.20 15.80 2.24
C PRO A 271 -0.67 15.70 3.49
N ASP A 272 -1.82 15.05 3.35
CA ASP A 272 -2.58 14.61 4.51
C ASP A 272 -1.96 13.31 5.02
N PHE A 273 -1.00 13.41 5.92
CA PHE A 273 -0.27 12.26 6.45
C PHE A 273 -1.18 11.30 7.25
N TRP A 274 -2.27 11.81 7.80
CA TRP A 274 -3.19 11.07 8.65
C TRP A 274 -4.27 10.34 7.86
N ASN A 275 -4.59 10.87 6.68
CA ASN A 275 -5.57 10.25 5.79
C ASN A 275 -5.19 10.54 4.33
N GLN A 276 -4.32 9.71 3.79
CA GLN A 276 -3.86 9.86 2.40
C GLN A 276 -5.03 9.84 1.41
N THR A 277 -6.05 9.00 1.63
CA THR A 277 -7.24 8.97 0.77
C THR A 277 -7.95 10.32 0.75
N ARG A 278 -8.08 10.99 1.90
CA ARG A 278 -8.61 12.35 2.01
C ARG A 278 -7.70 13.35 1.30
N GLY A 279 -6.38 13.21 1.43
CA GLY A 279 -5.39 14.04 0.73
C GLY A 279 -5.56 13.95 -0.78
N TYR A 280 -5.68 12.76 -1.34
CA TYR A 280 -5.90 12.56 -2.77
C TYR A 280 -7.26 13.09 -3.26
N LYS A 281 -8.31 13.00 -2.44
CA LYS A 281 -9.62 13.61 -2.76
C LYS A 281 -9.57 15.15 -2.75
N ASN A 282 -8.92 15.74 -1.75
CA ASN A 282 -8.88 17.20 -1.56
C ASN A 282 -7.90 17.90 -2.49
N TYR A 283 -6.73 17.30 -2.70
CA TYR A 283 -5.63 17.90 -3.45
C TYR A 283 -5.49 17.34 -4.87
N GLY A 284 -6.21 16.25 -5.21
CA GLY A 284 -6.11 15.56 -6.49
C GLY A 284 -4.87 14.66 -6.58
N PHE A 285 -4.88 13.78 -7.59
CA PHE A 285 -3.88 12.72 -7.75
C PHE A 285 -2.46 13.25 -7.94
N ALA A 286 -2.23 13.98 -9.06
CA ALA A 286 -0.86 14.33 -9.46
C ALA A 286 -0.17 15.22 -8.42
N PHE A 287 -0.89 16.21 -7.88
CA PHE A 287 -0.34 17.15 -6.91
C PHE A 287 -0.06 16.48 -5.56
N ASN A 288 -0.99 15.69 -5.02
CA ASN A 288 -0.76 14.98 -3.76
C ASN A 288 0.36 13.93 -3.88
N PHE A 289 0.41 13.20 -5.01
CA PHE A 289 1.50 12.29 -5.31
C PHE A 289 2.85 13.01 -5.31
N PHE A 290 2.95 14.16 -5.99
CA PHE A 290 4.17 14.95 -6.01
C PHE A 290 4.55 15.50 -4.62
N CYS A 291 3.57 15.97 -3.83
CA CYS A 291 3.83 16.44 -2.47
C CYS A 291 4.45 15.36 -1.58
N ASN A 292 4.06 14.11 -1.75
CA ASN A 292 4.65 12.97 -1.02
C ASN A 292 6.12 12.71 -1.38
N THR A 293 6.60 13.14 -2.56
CA THR A 293 8.02 12.93 -2.93
C THR A 293 9.01 13.70 -2.03
N LYS A 294 8.57 14.78 -1.38
CA LYS A 294 9.39 15.56 -0.46
C LYS A 294 9.79 14.74 0.78
N TYR A 295 8.99 13.76 1.15
CA TYR A 295 9.10 12.97 2.38
C TYR A 295 9.75 11.60 2.18
N LEU A 296 10.38 11.38 1.04
CA LEU A 296 11.20 10.19 0.80
C LEU A 296 12.43 10.10 1.72
N PHE A 297 12.88 11.25 2.25
CA PHE A 297 14.07 11.34 3.10
C PHE A 297 13.70 11.89 4.48
N MET A 298 14.14 11.19 5.54
CA MET A 298 13.91 11.62 6.92
C MET A 298 14.93 12.69 7.32
N SER A 299 14.42 13.73 7.99
CA SER A 299 15.25 14.73 8.67
C SER A 299 15.19 14.51 10.18
N ALA A 300 16.23 14.88 10.89
CA ALA A 300 16.22 14.84 12.34
C ALA A 300 15.02 15.61 12.92
N PRO A 301 14.32 15.09 13.94
CA PRO A 301 13.24 15.78 14.62
C PRO A 301 13.70 17.13 15.20
N SER A 302 12.78 18.08 15.33
CA SER A 302 13.09 19.40 15.88
C SER A 302 13.69 19.29 17.29
N GLY A 303 14.84 19.91 17.50
CA GLY A 303 15.57 19.86 18.77
C GLY A 303 16.11 18.46 19.11
N TYR A 304 16.39 17.63 18.11
CA TYR A 304 17.12 16.38 18.28
C TYR A 304 18.57 16.67 18.68
N ASP A 305 19.01 15.98 19.71
CA ASP A 305 20.40 15.97 20.19
C ASP A 305 20.65 14.56 20.74
N ALA A 306 21.64 13.87 20.19
CA ALA A 306 21.94 12.49 20.56
C ALA A 306 22.35 12.36 22.05
N ASP A 307 23.01 13.37 22.62
CA ASP A 307 23.47 13.36 24.00
C ASP A 307 22.30 13.36 25.02
N ASN A 308 21.12 13.83 24.60
CA ASN A 308 19.93 13.87 25.45
C ASN A 308 19.06 12.62 25.40
N VAL A 309 19.34 11.68 24.48
CA VAL A 309 18.45 10.51 24.24
C VAL A 309 18.41 9.56 25.44
N ALA A 310 19.57 9.31 26.07
CA ALA A 310 19.64 8.49 27.28
C ALA A 310 18.86 9.14 28.44
N ASP A 311 18.96 10.45 28.61
CA ASP A 311 18.23 11.20 29.62
C ASP A 311 16.71 11.12 29.45
N TYR A 312 16.20 11.13 28.18
CA TYR A 312 14.77 10.96 27.92
C TYR A 312 14.26 9.60 28.39
N VAL A 313 15.04 8.54 28.16
CA VAL A 313 14.70 7.19 28.60
C VAL A 313 14.78 7.10 30.14
N GLU A 314 15.92 7.48 30.76
CA GLU A 314 16.14 7.37 32.21
C GLU A 314 15.09 8.13 33.04
N LYS A 315 14.68 9.30 32.59
CA LYS A 315 13.67 10.15 33.25
C LYS A 315 12.28 9.52 33.25
N ASN A 316 11.96 8.69 32.25
CA ASN A 316 10.66 8.09 32.04
C ASN A 316 10.60 6.58 32.36
N ILE A 317 11.57 6.02 33.04
CA ILE A 317 11.56 4.65 33.56
C ILE A 317 11.00 4.60 34.97
N ASP A 318 10.12 3.66 35.24
CA ASP A 318 9.73 3.33 36.61
C ASP A 318 10.83 2.49 37.26
N LYS A 319 11.70 3.13 38.06
CA LYS A 319 12.83 2.46 38.76
C LYS A 319 12.37 1.41 39.77
N LYS A 320 11.07 1.34 40.10
CA LYS A 320 10.49 0.35 41.01
C LYS A 320 9.96 -0.90 40.30
N GLU A 321 9.81 -0.84 38.99
CA GLU A 321 9.34 -1.98 38.20
C GLU A 321 10.51 -2.95 37.97
N THR A 322 10.68 -3.91 38.88
CA THR A 322 11.58 -5.04 38.69
C THR A 322 10.82 -6.17 38.00
N VAL A 323 11.24 -6.54 36.80
CA VAL A 323 10.77 -7.79 36.19
C VAL A 323 11.40 -8.93 37.02
N GLU A 324 10.57 -9.80 37.60
CA GLU A 324 11.08 -11.05 38.19
C GLU A 324 11.68 -11.89 37.08
N VAL A 325 12.99 -11.91 37.00
CA VAL A 325 13.71 -12.77 36.06
C VAL A 325 13.55 -14.20 36.55
N THR A 326 12.94 -15.05 35.73
CA THR A 326 12.77 -16.48 36.06
C THR A 326 14.10 -17.21 36.05
N GLU A 327 14.29 -18.20 36.96
CA GLU A 327 15.49 -19.05 36.96
C GLU A 327 15.65 -19.87 35.69
N THR A 328 14.51 -20.16 35.01
CA THR A 328 14.48 -20.92 33.75
C THR A 328 14.17 -19.97 32.59
N THR A 329 15.06 -19.95 31.60
CA THR A 329 14.91 -19.14 30.38
C THR A 329 13.98 -19.87 29.41
N PRO A 330 12.75 -19.39 29.14
CA PRO A 330 11.80 -20.08 28.26
C PRO A 330 12.19 -19.92 26.79
N ASN A 331 11.76 -20.84 25.93
CA ASN A 331 11.70 -20.59 24.50
C ASN A 331 10.60 -19.59 24.19
N ILE A 332 10.79 -18.75 23.19
CA ILE A 332 9.83 -17.70 22.78
C ILE A 332 9.50 -17.91 21.30
N ILE A 333 8.23 -18.06 20.99
CA ILE A 333 7.71 -18.22 19.62
C ILE A 333 6.71 -17.11 19.37
N CYS A 334 7.03 -16.22 18.45
CA CYS A 334 6.13 -15.13 18.06
C CYS A 334 5.62 -15.37 16.64
N ILE A 335 4.30 -15.39 16.48
CA ILE A 335 3.61 -15.66 15.22
C ILE A 335 2.79 -14.44 14.86
N MET A 336 3.17 -13.78 13.79
CA MET A 336 2.33 -12.76 13.15
C MET A 336 1.50 -13.46 12.08
N ASN A 337 0.22 -13.66 12.36
CA ASN A 337 -0.69 -14.36 11.47
C ASN A 337 -1.30 -13.38 10.48
N GLU A 338 -1.03 -13.60 9.21
CA GLU A 338 -1.46 -12.77 8.07
C GLU A 338 -2.95 -12.49 8.12
N SER A 339 -3.31 -11.20 8.08
CA SER A 339 -4.69 -10.71 8.05
C SER A 339 -5.59 -11.23 9.19
N LEU A 340 -5.06 -11.78 10.29
CA LEU A 340 -5.88 -12.31 11.39
C LEU A 340 -6.57 -11.16 12.11
N SER A 341 -7.90 -11.16 12.11
CA SER A 341 -8.70 -10.16 12.82
C SER A 341 -10.02 -10.74 13.30
N ASP A 342 -10.41 -10.35 14.51
CA ASP A 342 -11.79 -10.53 14.98
C ASP A 342 -12.62 -9.32 14.56
N LEU A 343 -13.40 -9.47 13.47
CA LEU A 343 -14.18 -8.38 12.90
C LEU A 343 -15.30 -7.87 13.82
N SER A 344 -15.60 -8.57 14.93
CA SER A 344 -16.58 -8.11 15.93
C SER A 344 -16.14 -6.82 16.64
N VAL A 345 -14.86 -6.43 16.56
CA VAL A 345 -14.37 -5.13 17.06
C VAL A 345 -14.96 -3.94 16.29
N LEU A 346 -15.43 -4.14 15.06
CA LEU A 346 -16.08 -3.11 14.25
C LEU A 346 -17.51 -2.82 14.73
N GLY A 347 -18.22 -3.87 15.20
CA GLY A 347 -19.60 -3.81 15.66
C GLY A 347 -20.27 -5.18 15.59
N ASP A 348 -21.56 -5.23 15.88
CA ASP A 348 -22.32 -6.48 15.99
C ASP A 348 -22.67 -7.06 14.62
N PHE A 349 -22.37 -8.34 14.44
CA PHE A 349 -22.86 -9.18 13.36
C PHE A 349 -22.95 -10.64 13.84
N THR A 350 -23.69 -11.47 13.11
CA THR A 350 -23.82 -12.89 13.43
C THR A 350 -23.41 -13.77 12.27
N THR A 351 -22.88 -14.94 12.62
CA THR A 351 -22.46 -15.99 11.68
C THR A 351 -23.16 -17.32 11.99
N ASN A 352 -23.20 -18.22 11.04
CA ASN A 352 -23.76 -19.57 11.24
C ASN A 352 -23.00 -20.42 12.26
N THR A 353 -21.71 -20.14 12.45
CA THR A 353 -20.84 -20.81 13.45
C THR A 353 -19.76 -19.83 13.91
N ASP A 354 -19.24 -20.01 15.14
CA ASP A 354 -18.10 -19.21 15.61
C ASP A 354 -16.86 -19.48 14.74
N TYR A 355 -16.18 -18.43 14.33
CA TYR A 355 -14.98 -18.49 13.48
C TYR A 355 -13.67 -18.46 14.26
N MET A 356 -13.70 -18.26 15.60
CA MET A 356 -12.51 -18.24 16.47
C MET A 356 -12.77 -18.94 17.81
N PRO A 357 -13.40 -20.13 17.83
CA PRO A 357 -13.85 -20.74 19.06
C PRO A 357 -12.71 -21.13 20.01
N PHE A 358 -11.58 -21.59 19.47
CA PHE A 358 -10.43 -21.97 20.29
C PHE A 358 -9.74 -20.76 20.92
N MET A 359 -9.40 -19.74 20.12
CA MET A 359 -8.74 -18.52 20.62
C MET A 359 -9.58 -17.82 21.69
N ARG A 360 -10.91 -17.78 21.52
CA ARG A 360 -11.82 -17.22 22.53
C ARG A 360 -11.87 -18.05 23.80
N SER A 361 -11.71 -19.38 23.72
CA SER A 361 -11.77 -20.28 24.86
C SER A 361 -10.52 -20.27 25.75
N LEU A 362 -9.38 -19.79 25.23
CA LEU A 362 -8.13 -19.73 25.99
C LEU A 362 -8.25 -18.75 27.17
N THR A 363 -7.99 -19.25 28.37
CA THR A 363 -8.01 -18.48 29.62
C THR A 363 -6.86 -18.84 30.54
N GLU A 364 -6.52 -20.12 30.67
CA GLU A 364 -5.44 -20.62 31.51
C GLU A 364 -4.09 -20.30 30.90
N ASN A 365 -3.17 -19.79 31.71
CA ASN A 365 -1.81 -19.38 31.28
C ASN A 365 -1.83 -18.46 30.04
N THR A 366 -2.79 -17.53 30.01
CA THR A 366 -3.09 -16.74 28.81
C THR A 366 -3.22 -15.26 29.13
N VAL A 367 -2.45 -14.44 28.38
CA VAL A 367 -2.74 -13.01 28.21
C VAL A 367 -3.31 -12.83 26.81
N LYS A 368 -4.43 -12.13 26.68
CA LYS A 368 -5.03 -11.84 25.37
C LYS A 368 -5.68 -10.46 25.32
N GLY A 369 -5.88 -9.94 24.14
CA GLY A 369 -6.51 -8.63 24.00
C GLY A 369 -6.53 -8.08 22.58
N ASN A 370 -6.77 -6.78 22.51
CA ASN A 370 -6.85 -6.00 21.29
C ASN A 370 -5.51 -5.31 21.00
N LEU A 371 -4.95 -5.58 19.83
CA LEU A 371 -3.71 -4.97 19.32
C LEU A 371 -4.04 -3.93 18.26
N TYR A 372 -3.61 -2.71 18.47
CA TYR A 372 -3.72 -1.64 17.49
C TYR A 372 -2.49 -1.65 16.59
N VAL A 373 -2.73 -1.81 15.29
CA VAL A 373 -1.69 -2.01 14.27
C VAL A 373 -1.66 -0.86 13.28
N PRO A 374 -0.50 -0.56 12.67
CA PRO A 374 -0.32 0.68 11.90
C PRO A 374 -1.01 0.68 10.53
N VAL A 375 -1.46 -0.46 10.04
CA VAL A 375 -1.90 -0.64 8.65
C VAL A 375 -3.23 -1.40 8.54
N ILE A 376 -3.90 -1.24 7.39
CA ILE A 376 -5.16 -1.92 7.04
C ILE A 376 -5.03 -2.57 5.68
N GLY A 377 -5.35 -3.84 5.56
CA GLY A 377 -5.52 -4.56 4.29
C GLY A 377 -4.25 -4.81 3.50
N ALA A 378 -3.11 -4.29 3.92
CA ALA A 378 -1.77 -4.53 3.37
C ALA A 378 -0.70 -3.82 4.21
N GLY A 379 0.58 -4.13 3.98
CA GLY A 379 1.69 -3.46 4.65
C GLY A 379 2.21 -4.21 5.87
N THR A 380 2.06 -5.52 5.88
CA THR A 380 2.52 -6.50 6.90
C THR A 380 3.84 -6.14 7.54
N SER A 381 4.84 -5.76 6.74
CA SER A 381 6.18 -5.40 7.21
C SER A 381 6.24 -4.15 8.12
N ASN A 382 5.22 -3.29 8.11
CA ASN A 382 5.14 -2.18 9.06
C ASN A 382 4.73 -2.65 10.46
N THR A 383 3.85 -3.65 10.56
CA THR A 383 3.51 -4.29 11.83
C THR A 383 4.68 -5.13 12.35
N GLU A 384 5.39 -5.86 11.46
CA GLU A 384 6.66 -6.52 11.81
C GLU A 384 7.67 -5.53 12.40
N PHE A 385 7.83 -4.37 11.74
CA PHE A 385 8.73 -3.32 12.19
C PHE A 385 8.36 -2.82 13.59
N GLU A 386 7.09 -2.47 13.83
CA GLU A 386 6.67 -2.00 15.15
C GLU A 386 6.88 -3.04 16.23
N PHE A 387 6.48 -4.29 15.95
CA PHE A 387 6.64 -5.39 16.89
C PHE A 387 8.12 -5.65 17.22
N LEU A 388 8.97 -5.86 16.22
CA LEU A 388 10.36 -6.25 16.46
C LEU A 388 11.24 -5.14 17.04
N THR A 389 10.95 -3.87 16.71
CA THR A 389 11.79 -2.74 17.12
C THR A 389 11.29 -1.97 18.33
N GLY A 390 10.01 -2.09 18.66
CA GLY A 390 9.36 -1.22 19.64
C GLY A 390 9.21 0.23 19.18
N HIS A 391 9.45 0.54 17.91
CA HIS A 391 9.24 1.86 17.31
C HIS A 391 7.87 1.94 16.65
N THR A 392 7.40 3.16 16.35
CA THR A 392 6.10 3.34 15.67
C THR A 392 6.27 3.92 14.28
N THR A 393 5.47 3.45 13.34
CA THR A 393 5.37 4.03 11.99
C THR A 393 4.67 5.38 11.98
N ALA A 394 4.01 5.77 13.08
CA ALA A 394 3.38 7.09 13.23
C ALA A 394 4.37 8.26 13.09
N PHE A 395 5.65 8.07 13.42
CA PHE A 395 6.70 9.07 13.25
C PHE A 395 7.42 8.99 11.90
N LEU A 396 7.05 8.02 11.08
CA LEU A 396 7.56 7.91 9.72
C LEU A 396 6.62 8.62 8.73
N PRO A 397 7.09 9.01 7.56
CA PRO A 397 6.21 9.59 6.54
C PRO A 397 5.05 8.64 6.21
N SER A 398 3.83 9.18 6.23
CA SER A 398 2.61 8.40 6.04
C SER A 398 2.64 7.56 4.77
N GLY A 399 2.30 6.27 4.90
CA GLY A 399 2.35 5.31 3.83
C GLY A 399 3.75 4.82 3.47
N SER A 400 4.79 5.23 4.21
CA SER A 400 6.12 4.66 4.02
C SER A 400 6.16 3.21 4.50
N ASN A 401 7.08 2.45 3.91
CA ASN A 401 7.39 1.10 4.35
C ASN A 401 8.78 1.10 5.02
N ALA A 402 8.81 0.82 6.31
CA ALA A 402 10.04 0.91 7.10
C ALA A 402 11.13 -0.04 6.59
N TYR A 403 10.77 -1.27 6.23
CA TYR A 403 11.69 -2.29 5.74
C TYR A 403 12.35 -1.92 4.42
N MET A 404 11.57 -1.30 3.52
CA MET A 404 12.08 -0.91 2.21
C MET A 404 12.95 0.33 2.23
N LEU A 405 12.74 1.22 3.21
CA LEU A 405 13.28 2.58 3.18
C LEU A 405 14.35 2.83 4.24
N TYR A 406 14.16 2.31 5.45
CA TYR A 406 14.86 2.83 6.61
C TYR A 406 15.76 1.83 7.31
N ILE A 407 15.55 0.51 7.15
CA ILE A 407 16.38 -0.51 7.81
C ILE A 407 17.55 -0.90 6.90
N ASN A 408 18.48 0.00 6.74
CA ASN A 408 19.65 -0.16 5.84
C ASN A 408 20.97 -0.44 6.58
N SER A 409 20.94 -0.46 7.91
CA SER A 409 22.07 -0.74 8.79
C SER A 409 21.59 -1.47 10.05
N PRO A 410 22.47 -2.09 10.83
CA PRO A 410 22.10 -2.74 12.09
C PRO A 410 21.35 -1.82 13.04
N ILE A 411 20.26 -2.31 13.60
CA ILE A 411 19.40 -1.63 14.58
C ILE A 411 19.13 -2.53 15.78
N ALA A 412 18.95 -1.93 16.94
CA ALA A 412 18.54 -2.64 18.14
C ALA A 412 17.07 -3.06 18.06
N THR A 413 16.75 -4.29 18.46
CA THR A 413 15.44 -4.91 18.36
C THR A 413 15.21 -5.90 19.50
N MET A 414 14.02 -6.51 19.57
CA MET A 414 13.76 -7.67 20.43
C MET A 414 14.77 -8.81 20.19
N VAL A 415 15.21 -9.00 18.94
CA VAL A 415 16.19 -10.04 18.58
C VAL A 415 17.51 -9.81 19.32
N SER A 416 18.05 -8.59 19.24
CA SER A 416 19.31 -8.23 19.93
C SER A 416 19.19 -8.29 21.45
N THR A 417 18.00 -7.99 22.01
CA THR A 417 17.74 -8.14 23.45
C THR A 417 17.80 -9.60 23.88
N LEU A 418 17.28 -10.52 23.08
CA LEU A 418 17.33 -11.95 23.35
C LEU A 418 18.70 -12.56 23.07
N GLU A 419 19.36 -12.15 21.98
CA GLU A 419 20.72 -12.58 21.65
C GLU A 419 21.72 -12.23 22.77
N GLY A 420 21.57 -11.03 23.38
CA GLY A 420 22.33 -10.61 24.57
C GLY A 420 22.11 -11.50 25.81
N GLN A 421 21.15 -12.41 25.77
CA GLN A 421 20.82 -13.40 26.82
C GLN A 421 21.11 -14.84 26.36
N GLY A 422 21.78 -15.00 25.22
CA GLY A 422 22.21 -16.30 24.71
C GLY A 422 21.16 -17.05 23.88
N TYR A 423 20.09 -16.40 23.43
CA TYR A 423 19.13 -17.02 22.54
C TYR A 423 19.70 -17.26 21.14
N ASN A 424 19.34 -18.40 20.56
CA ASN A 424 19.46 -18.63 19.12
C ASN A 424 18.17 -18.20 18.43
N SER A 425 18.26 -17.31 17.44
CA SER A 425 17.11 -16.68 16.80
C SER A 425 16.91 -17.13 15.36
N ALA A 426 15.64 -17.37 14.97
CA ALA A 426 15.25 -17.71 13.62
C ALA A 426 14.05 -16.89 13.17
N ALA A 427 14.03 -16.50 11.90
CA ALA A 427 12.88 -15.91 11.24
C ALA A 427 12.33 -16.89 10.18
N PHE A 428 11.01 -17.02 10.08
CA PHE A 428 10.36 -17.89 9.11
C PHE A 428 9.19 -17.18 8.43
N HIS A 429 9.15 -17.24 7.10
CA HIS A 429 8.04 -16.74 6.30
C HIS A 429 7.82 -17.64 5.08
N PRO A 430 6.68 -18.35 4.96
CA PRO A 430 6.42 -19.31 3.89
C PRO A 430 6.03 -18.64 2.56
N TYR A 431 6.76 -17.61 2.18
CA TYR A 431 6.63 -16.90 0.91
C TYR A 431 8.00 -16.47 0.39
N TYR A 432 8.03 -15.78 -0.78
CA TYR A 432 9.29 -15.41 -1.43
C TYR A 432 10.20 -14.54 -0.56
N SER A 433 11.46 -14.94 -0.49
CA SER A 433 12.52 -14.21 0.24
C SER A 433 12.72 -12.77 -0.27
N SER A 434 12.38 -12.50 -1.53
CA SER A 434 12.45 -11.17 -2.13
C SER A 434 11.40 -10.18 -1.61
N GLY A 435 10.37 -10.66 -0.87
CA GLY A 435 9.28 -9.83 -0.37
C GLY A 435 9.73 -8.89 0.75
N TRP A 436 9.37 -7.61 0.66
CA TRP A 436 9.61 -6.58 1.67
C TRP A 436 11.08 -6.40 2.09
N ASN A 437 12.07 -6.81 1.26
CA ASN A 437 13.49 -6.74 1.58
C ASN A 437 13.87 -7.52 2.86
N ARG A 438 13.06 -8.53 3.28
CA ARG A 438 13.20 -9.23 4.56
C ARG A 438 14.59 -9.82 4.79
N VAL A 439 15.23 -10.37 3.76
CA VAL A 439 16.58 -10.95 3.89
C VAL A 439 17.57 -9.94 4.47
N ASN A 440 17.61 -8.72 3.94
CA ASN A 440 18.51 -7.69 4.42
C ASN A 440 18.05 -7.14 5.77
N VAL A 441 16.75 -6.95 5.95
CA VAL A 441 16.19 -6.39 7.18
C VAL A 441 16.39 -7.33 8.36
N TYR A 442 16.11 -8.62 8.21
CA TYR A 442 16.34 -9.59 9.30
C TYR A 442 17.82 -9.74 9.64
N ASN A 443 18.72 -9.63 8.65
CA ASN A 443 20.16 -9.54 8.93
C ASN A 443 20.51 -8.28 9.76
N ASN A 444 19.94 -7.12 9.39
CA ASN A 444 20.16 -5.87 10.13
C ASN A 444 19.50 -5.87 11.52
N MET A 445 18.51 -6.71 11.74
CA MET A 445 17.86 -6.93 13.04
C MET A 445 18.55 -7.99 13.91
N GLY A 446 19.50 -8.74 13.34
CA GLY A 446 20.37 -9.66 14.08
C GLY A 446 19.88 -11.12 14.10
N PHE A 447 18.91 -11.56 13.28
CA PHE A 447 18.50 -12.96 13.25
C PHE A 447 19.65 -13.89 12.82
N ASN A 448 19.86 -14.98 13.58
CA ASN A 448 20.91 -15.96 13.30
C ASN A 448 20.58 -16.81 12.06
N SER A 449 19.31 -17.07 11.79
CA SER A 449 18.86 -17.82 10.62
C SER A 449 17.54 -17.30 10.05
N GLN A 450 17.33 -17.56 8.76
CA GLN A 450 16.14 -17.15 8.05
C GLN A 450 15.67 -18.27 7.15
N LYS A 451 14.37 -18.52 7.11
CA LYS A 451 13.73 -19.53 6.25
C LYS A 451 12.58 -18.89 5.46
N PHE A 452 12.52 -19.21 4.18
CA PHE A 452 11.50 -18.72 3.26
C PHE A 452 10.92 -19.87 2.43
N LEU A 453 9.99 -19.57 1.51
CA LEU A 453 9.37 -20.58 0.65
C LEU A 453 10.40 -21.40 -0.12
N GLU A 454 11.48 -20.78 -0.58
CA GLU A 454 12.60 -21.42 -1.31
C GLU A 454 13.32 -22.50 -0.49
N ASN A 455 13.18 -22.47 0.84
CA ASN A 455 13.72 -23.48 1.73
C ASN A 455 12.74 -24.63 2.00
N ILE A 456 11.45 -24.46 1.64
CA ILE A 456 10.39 -25.43 1.89
C ILE A 456 10.12 -26.27 0.64
N MET A 457 10.17 -25.64 -0.54
CA MET A 457 9.83 -26.26 -1.80
C MET A 457 10.67 -25.74 -2.96
N ASP A 458 10.67 -26.48 -4.07
CA ASP A 458 11.26 -26.01 -5.33
C ASP A 458 10.44 -24.86 -5.90
N ILE A 459 11.07 -23.70 -6.01
CA ILE A 459 10.42 -22.47 -6.45
C ILE A 459 9.95 -22.53 -7.89
N SER A 460 10.57 -23.37 -8.73
CA SER A 460 10.17 -23.53 -10.13
C SER A 460 8.71 -24.00 -10.27
N ILE A 461 8.18 -24.70 -9.26
CA ILE A 461 6.78 -25.13 -9.20
C ILE A 461 5.84 -23.92 -9.02
N MET A 462 6.24 -22.97 -8.17
CA MET A 462 5.49 -21.71 -8.03
C MET A 462 5.58 -20.84 -9.28
N ASP A 463 6.73 -20.80 -9.94
CA ASP A 463 6.91 -20.08 -11.20
C ASP A 463 6.05 -20.72 -12.32
N GLU A 464 5.95 -22.04 -12.34
CA GLU A 464 5.05 -22.78 -13.24
C GLU A 464 3.58 -22.44 -12.96
N TYR A 465 3.15 -22.46 -11.68
CA TYR A 465 1.81 -22.04 -11.29
C TYR A 465 1.51 -20.61 -11.74
N MET A 466 2.40 -19.66 -11.44
CA MET A 466 2.21 -18.26 -11.80
C MET A 466 2.15 -18.03 -13.31
N SER A 467 2.86 -18.84 -14.10
CA SER A 467 2.83 -18.78 -15.56
C SER A 467 1.53 -19.33 -16.15
N ASN A 468 0.83 -20.21 -15.44
CA ASN A 468 -0.43 -20.86 -15.84
C ASN A 468 -1.63 -20.39 -15.02
N SER A 469 -1.60 -19.18 -14.49
CA SER A 469 -2.57 -18.63 -13.51
C SER A 469 -4.04 -18.49 -14.00
N SER A 470 -4.39 -18.99 -15.19
CA SER A 470 -5.77 -19.06 -15.66
C SER A 470 -6.63 -20.09 -14.92
N ASP A 471 -6.00 -21.08 -14.28
CA ASP A 471 -6.67 -22.08 -13.43
C ASP A 471 -6.18 -21.92 -11.98
N PRO A 472 -7.01 -21.40 -11.06
CA PRO A 472 -6.62 -21.23 -9.66
C PRO A 472 -6.32 -22.57 -8.96
N ASN A 473 -6.84 -23.69 -9.47
CA ASN A 473 -6.66 -25.02 -8.86
C ASN A 473 -5.39 -25.73 -9.35
N TYR A 474 -4.68 -25.15 -10.30
CA TYR A 474 -3.47 -25.74 -10.85
C TYR A 474 -2.37 -25.93 -9.80
N ILE A 475 -2.34 -25.07 -8.76
CA ILE A 475 -1.37 -25.24 -7.65
C ILE A 475 -1.55 -26.59 -6.96
N GLN A 476 -2.79 -27.03 -6.69
CA GLN A 476 -3.02 -28.30 -6.03
C GLN A 476 -2.56 -29.48 -6.89
N GLN A 477 -2.77 -29.42 -8.20
CA GLN A 477 -2.30 -30.45 -9.13
C GLN A 477 -0.76 -30.56 -9.12
N LEU A 478 -0.06 -29.44 -9.09
CA LEU A 478 1.40 -29.40 -8.99
C LEU A 478 1.89 -29.99 -7.65
N ILE A 479 1.25 -29.65 -6.54
CA ILE A 479 1.61 -30.18 -5.23
C ILE A 479 1.37 -31.68 -5.17
N ASP A 480 0.26 -32.18 -5.65
CA ASP A 480 -0.05 -33.62 -5.71
C ASP A 480 0.96 -34.39 -6.58
N GLN A 481 1.45 -33.75 -7.65
CA GLN A 481 2.45 -34.33 -8.53
C GLN A 481 3.86 -34.36 -7.93
N TYR A 482 4.32 -33.26 -7.34
CA TYR A 482 5.71 -33.13 -6.90
C TYR A 482 5.90 -33.44 -5.39
N TYR A 483 4.85 -33.32 -4.60
CA TYR A 483 4.88 -33.51 -3.13
C TYR A 483 3.68 -34.34 -2.64
N PRO A 484 3.46 -35.56 -3.15
CA PRO A 484 2.24 -36.35 -2.86
C PRO A 484 2.09 -36.67 -1.36
N ASP A 485 3.19 -36.71 -0.60
CA ASP A 485 3.17 -36.99 0.83
C ASP A 485 2.93 -35.74 1.72
N ARG A 486 2.84 -34.56 1.13
CA ARG A 486 2.65 -33.30 1.85
C ARG A 486 1.19 -32.86 1.85
N THR A 487 0.37 -33.59 2.59
CA THR A 487 -1.05 -33.27 2.75
C THR A 487 -1.26 -31.90 3.38
N ASN A 488 -2.28 -31.17 2.94
CA ASN A 488 -2.67 -29.84 3.43
C ASN A 488 -1.56 -28.79 3.35
N MET A 489 -0.56 -28.98 2.47
CA MET A 489 0.51 -28.00 2.32
C MET A 489 -0.01 -26.63 1.87
N PHE A 490 -0.97 -26.60 0.97
CA PHE A 490 -1.61 -25.39 0.47
C PHE A 490 -3.08 -25.31 0.84
N LEU A 491 -3.50 -24.11 1.24
CA LEU A 491 -4.90 -23.70 1.29
C LEU A 491 -5.08 -22.53 0.35
N ARG A 492 -5.99 -22.63 -0.60
CA ARG A 492 -5.99 -21.77 -1.78
C ARG A 492 -4.63 -21.85 -2.50
N GLN A 493 -3.96 -20.75 -2.71
CA GLN A 493 -2.66 -20.62 -3.37
C GLN A 493 -1.51 -20.34 -2.41
N TYR A 494 -1.73 -20.44 -1.13
CA TYR A 494 -0.73 -20.11 -0.10
C TYR A 494 -0.45 -21.32 0.80
N ILE A 495 0.72 -21.37 1.38
CA ILE A 495 1.04 -22.34 2.44
C ILE A 495 -0.01 -22.17 3.56
N SER A 496 -0.62 -23.28 3.97
CA SER A 496 -1.61 -23.29 5.05
C SER A 496 -0.95 -23.03 6.41
N ASP A 497 -1.67 -22.44 7.36
CA ASP A 497 -1.16 -22.24 8.72
C ASP A 497 -0.85 -23.57 9.41
N SER A 498 -1.64 -24.63 9.16
CA SER A 498 -1.36 -25.97 9.69
C SER A 498 -0.02 -26.52 9.17
N TYR A 499 0.32 -26.33 7.90
CA TYR A 499 1.60 -26.77 7.35
C TYR A 499 2.76 -25.85 7.79
N ASP A 500 2.54 -24.56 7.87
CA ASP A 500 3.47 -23.55 8.40
C ASP A 500 3.90 -23.95 9.82
N TYR A 501 2.93 -24.21 10.70
CA TYR A 501 3.21 -24.61 12.09
C TYR A 501 3.86 -25.99 12.19
N LYS A 502 3.61 -26.90 11.25
CA LYS A 502 4.36 -28.15 11.16
C LYS A 502 5.84 -27.88 10.91
N VAL A 503 6.17 -27.02 9.96
CA VAL A 503 7.57 -26.61 9.67
C VAL A 503 8.19 -25.90 10.88
N LEU A 504 7.44 -25.04 11.57
CA LEU A 504 7.88 -24.38 12.80
C LEU A 504 8.21 -25.41 13.90
N ILE A 505 7.35 -26.41 14.09
CA ILE A 505 7.57 -27.50 15.04
C ILE A 505 8.81 -28.33 14.67
N GLU A 506 9.02 -28.64 13.40
CA GLU A 506 10.20 -29.35 12.92
C GLU A 506 11.49 -28.54 13.21
N ASP A 507 11.47 -27.23 13.00
CA ASP A 507 12.60 -26.35 13.34
C ASP A 507 12.85 -26.30 14.85
N PHE A 508 11.79 -26.20 15.64
CA PHE A 508 11.88 -26.25 17.09
C PHE A 508 12.48 -27.57 17.60
N GLN A 509 12.11 -28.70 17.02
CA GLN A 509 12.66 -30.02 17.37
C GLN A 509 14.14 -30.16 17.02
N ASN A 510 14.57 -29.55 15.91
CA ASN A 510 15.94 -29.66 15.37
C ASN A 510 16.90 -28.56 15.89
N ARG A 511 16.39 -27.63 16.74
CA ARG A 511 17.23 -26.55 17.30
C ARG A 511 18.35 -27.08 18.22
N ASP A 512 19.36 -26.26 18.47
CA ASP A 512 20.34 -26.53 19.55
C ASP A 512 19.64 -26.38 20.92
N ARG A 513 19.45 -27.48 21.62
CA ARG A 513 18.79 -27.52 22.94
C ARG A 513 19.64 -26.95 24.09
N ASN A 514 20.90 -26.65 23.84
CA ASN A 514 21.78 -26.01 24.84
C ASN A 514 21.56 -24.48 24.92
N MET A 515 20.81 -23.93 23.99
CA MET A 515 20.48 -22.51 23.91
C MET A 515 18.97 -22.31 23.95
N PRO A 516 18.46 -21.29 24.63
CA PRO A 516 17.05 -20.92 24.49
C PRO A 516 16.78 -20.45 23.06
N TYR A 517 15.59 -20.66 22.58
CA TYR A 517 15.22 -20.45 21.19
C TYR A 517 14.20 -19.32 21.03
N PHE A 518 14.47 -18.43 20.08
CA PHE A 518 13.52 -17.44 19.63
C PHE A 518 13.15 -17.69 18.16
N MET A 519 11.85 -17.83 17.89
CA MET A 519 11.31 -17.93 16.54
C MET A 519 10.35 -16.78 16.28
N PHE A 520 10.56 -16.06 15.18
CA PHE A 520 9.59 -15.13 14.62
C PHE A 520 9.04 -15.69 13.31
N ASN A 521 7.76 -16.02 13.31
CA ASN A 521 7.06 -16.57 12.14
C ASN A 521 6.04 -15.57 11.62
N VAL A 522 5.99 -15.40 10.29
CA VAL A 522 4.98 -14.59 9.59
C VAL A 522 4.25 -15.49 8.62
N THR A 523 2.97 -15.78 8.88
CA THR A 523 2.20 -16.71 8.05
C THR A 523 1.72 -16.09 6.73
N MET A 524 1.05 -16.85 5.87
CA MET A 524 0.59 -16.36 4.56
C MET A 524 -0.83 -16.80 4.19
N GLN A 525 -1.43 -17.75 4.91
CA GLN A 525 -2.69 -18.41 4.56
C GLN A 525 -3.82 -17.44 4.25
N ASN A 526 -4.02 -16.43 5.10
CA ASN A 526 -5.16 -15.52 5.02
C ASN A 526 -4.95 -14.33 4.08
N HIS A 527 -3.81 -14.27 3.38
CA HIS A 527 -3.50 -13.15 2.45
C HIS A 527 -4.63 -12.92 1.45
N GLY A 528 -4.86 -11.66 1.08
CA GLY A 528 -5.96 -11.20 0.25
C GLY A 528 -6.16 -11.94 -1.07
N GLY A 529 -7.20 -11.57 -1.81
CA GLY A 529 -7.65 -12.25 -3.02
C GLY A 529 -8.88 -13.12 -2.76
N TYR A 530 -9.79 -12.68 -1.88
CA TYR A 530 -10.97 -13.44 -1.45
C TYR A 530 -12.08 -13.58 -2.52
N THR A 531 -11.89 -13.11 -3.73
CA THR A 531 -12.86 -13.22 -4.83
C THR A 531 -12.78 -14.54 -5.61
N THR A 532 -11.59 -15.15 -5.63
CA THR A 532 -11.34 -16.39 -6.37
C THR A 532 -11.78 -17.60 -5.55
N LYS A 533 -12.52 -18.52 -6.18
CA LYS A 533 -12.90 -19.80 -5.58
C LYS A 533 -11.82 -20.83 -5.87
N PHE A 534 -11.47 -21.62 -4.86
CA PHE A 534 -10.49 -22.70 -4.93
C PHE A 534 -11.14 -24.01 -4.50
N ASP A 535 -10.84 -25.12 -5.16
CA ASP A 535 -11.40 -26.44 -4.84
C ASP A 535 -10.76 -27.03 -3.57
N ASN A 536 -9.54 -26.60 -3.21
CA ASN A 536 -8.86 -26.99 -1.98
C ASN A 536 -9.25 -26.14 -0.75
N PHE A 537 -10.32 -25.34 -0.86
CA PHE A 537 -10.82 -24.52 0.25
C PHE A 537 -12.35 -24.52 0.28
N ASN A 538 -12.93 -25.04 1.36
CA ASN A 538 -14.36 -25.03 1.61
C ASN A 538 -14.74 -23.84 2.49
N GLU A 539 -15.71 -23.04 2.01
CA GLU A 539 -16.30 -21.97 2.80
C GLU A 539 -17.27 -22.58 3.83
N GLU A 540 -17.03 -22.33 5.12
CA GLU A 540 -17.77 -22.92 6.23
C GLU A 540 -18.50 -21.89 7.09
N VAL A 541 -18.03 -20.62 7.05
CA VAL A 541 -18.57 -19.51 7.83
C VAL A 541 -19.30 -18.54 6.94
N TYR A 542 -20.56 -18.25 7.29
CA TYR A 542 -21.43 -17.35 6.54
C TYR A 542 -22.09 -16.34 7.48
N LEU A 543 -22.15 -15.10 7.05
CA LEU A 543 -22.87 -14.04 7.74
C LEU A 543 -24.37 -14.34 7.71
N THR A 544 -25.04 -14.16 8.86
CA THR A 544 -26.48 -14.39 9.03
C THR A 544 -27.25 -13.14 9.42
N SER A 545 -26.56 -12.05 9.73
CA SER A 545 -27.14 -10.76 10.15
C SER A 545 -27.51 -9.83 9.01
N SER A 546 -27.05 -10.09 7.77
CA SER A 546 -27.30 -9.23 6.62
C SER A 546 -28.06 -9.97 5.52
N GLU A 547 -28.99 -9.27 4.83
CA GLU A 547 -29.62 -9.77 3.63
C GLU A 547 -28.68 -9.69 2.39
N THR A 548 -27.61 -8.90 2.50
CA THR A 548 -26.59 -8.76 1.44
C THR A 548 -25.59 -9.90 1.54
N GLU A 549 -25.29 -10.55 0.45
CA GLU A 549 -24.24 -11.55 0.38
C GLU A 549 -22.86 -10.86 0.29
N TYR A 550 -22.04 -11.01 1.30
CA TYR A 550 -20.66 -10.51 1.38
C TYR A 550 -19.67 -11.65 1.14
N VAL A 551 -19.37 -11.93 -0.12
CA VAL A 551 -18.56 -13.09 -0.55
C VAL A 551 -17.15 -13.04 0.02
N LYS A 552 -16.49 -11.87 0.02
CA LYS A 552 -15.13 -11.74 0.57
C LYS A 552 -15.13 -11.93 2.09
N ALA A 553 -16.10 -11.34 2.79
CA ALA A 553 -16.22 -11.47 4.24
C ALA A 553 -16.46 -12.94 4.65
N ASN A 554 -17.38 -13.66 3.99
CA ASN A 554 -17.65 -15.08 4.27
C ASN A 554 -16.39 -15.95 4.07
N ARG A 555 -15.67 -15.76 2.97
CA ARG A 555 -14.42 -16.48 2.70
C ARG A 555 -13.34 -16.16 3.71
N TYR A 556 -13.20 -14.89 4.03
CA TYR A 556 -12.25 -14.45 5.04
C TYR A 556 -12.54 -15.07 6.41
N LEU A 557 -13.78 -15.02 6.89
CA LEU A 557 -14.17 -15.61 8.17
C LEU A 557 -13.95 -17.15 8.18
N SER A 558 -14.17 -17.80 7.04
CA SER A 558 -13.84 -19.24 6.89
C SER A 558 -12.34 -19.50 6.95
N LEU A 559 -11.49 -18.60 6.44
CA LEU A 559 -10.04 -18.71 6.57
C LEU A 559 -9.58 -18.48 8.02
N VAL A 560 -10.14 -17.50 8.72
CA VAL A 560 -9.87 -17.27 10.15
C VAL A 560 -10.19 -18.51 10.98
N LYS A 561 -11.29 -19.22 10.66
CA LYS A 561 -11.61 -20.49 11.31
C LYS A 561 -10.52 -21.54 11.08
N LYS A 562 -9.93 -21.62 9.89
CA LYS A 562 -8.80 -22.52 9.62
C LYS A 562 -7.53 -22.12 10.40
N SER A 563 -7.28 -20.82 10.58
CA SER A 563 -6.19 -20.35 11.45
C SER A 563 -6.42 -20.68 12.92
N ASP A 564 -7.67 -20.57 13.40
CA ASP A 564 -8.04 -20.97 14.78
C ASP A 564 -7.83 -22.47 15.02
N GLU A 565 -8.22 -23.31 14.05
CA GLU A 565 -7.99 -24.75 14.07
C GLU A 565 -6.48 -25.09 14.08
N ALA A 566 -5.69 -24.45 13.22
CA ALA A 566 -4.24 -24.64 13.16
C ALA A 566 -3.54 -24.19 14.45
N PHE A 567 -3.96 -23.04 15.01
CA PHE A 567 -3.40 -22.57 16.27
C PHE A 567 -3.72 -23.49 17.44
N LYS A 568 -4.90 -24.12 17.44
CA LYS A 568 -5.23 -25.16 18.40
C LYS A 568 -4.25 -26.34 18.31
N GLU A 569 -3.95 -26.84 17.12
CA GLU A 569 -3.00 -27.93 16.91
C GLU A 569 -1.62 -27.56 17.45
N LEU A 570 -1.16 -26.33 17.20
CA LEU A 570 0.12 -25.83 17.71
C LEU A 570 0.17 -25.79 19.25
N VAL A 571 -0.85 -25.22 19.89
CA VAL A 571 -0.93 -25.14 21.35
C VAL A 571 -0.98 -26.55 21.98
N GLU A 572 -1.79 -27.46 21.41
CA GLU A 572 -1.87 -28.85 21.90
C GLU A 572 -0.50 -29.57 21.78
N TYR A 573 0.28 -29.30 20.72
CA TYR A 573 1.65 -29.81 20.64
C TYR A 573 2.52 -29.25 21.77
N PHE A 574 2.54 -27.94 22.00
CA PHE A 574 3.40 -27.33 23.00
C PHE A 574 2.97 -27.64 24.44
N LYS A 575 1.73 -28.04 24.71
CA LYS A 575 1.32 -28.63 25.99
C LYS A 575 2.06 -29.93 26.30
N THR A 576 2.56 -30.65 25.30
CA THR A 576 3.33 -31.89 25.49
C THR A 576 4.83 -31.63 25.65
N VAL A 577 5.31 -30.44 25.38
CA VAL A 577 6.72 -30.04 25.48
C VAL A 577 7.07 -29.72 26.94
N SER A 578 8.14 -30.35 27.45
CA SER A 578 8.58 -30.17 28.84
C SER A 578 9.37 -28.89 29.07
N GLU A 579 10.03 -28.35 28.03
CA GLU A 579 10.75 -27.07 28.14
C GLU A 579 9.80 -25.90 28.23
N PRO A 580 10.00 -24.96 29.17
CA PRO A 580 9.19 -23.74 29.24
C PRO A 580 9.14 -23.03 27.91
N THR A 581 7.94 -22.75 27.42
CA THR A 581 7.74 -22.12 26.12
C THR A 581 6.59 -21.12 26.19
N VAL A 582 6.83 -19.91 25.68
CA VAL A 582 5.84 -18.85 25.49
C VAL A 582 5.55 -18.73 24.00
N ILE A 583 4.28 -18.70 23.64
CA ILE A 583 3.80 -18.45 22.27
C ILE A 583 3.01 -17.15 22.28
N CYS A 584 3.45 -16.17 21.46
CA CYS A 584 2.70 -14.97 21.17
C CYS A 584 2.15 -15.05 19.75
N MET A 585 0.84 -15.01 19.56
CA MET A 585 0.21 -14.91 18.24
C MET A 585 -0.59 -13.62 18.15
N PHE A 586 -0.47 -12.90 17.01
CA PHE A 586 -1.19 -11.66 16.74
C PHE A 586 -1.43 -11.47 15.25
N GLY A 587 -2.46 -10.67 14.91
CA GLY A 587 -2.73 -10.29 13.52
C GLY A 587 -1.93 -9.05 13.10
N ASP A 588 -1.53 -9.00 11.84
CA ASP A 588 -0.77 -7.87 11.29
C ASP A 588 -1.63 -6.70 10.83
N HIS A 589 -2.85 -6.98 10.35
CA HIS A 589 -3.85 -5.98 9.94
C HIS A 589 -5.22 -6.61 9.70
N GLN A 590 -6.26 -5.78 9.62
CA GLN A 590 -7.58 -6.22 9.16
C GLN A 590 -7.57 -6.52 7.65
N PRO A 591 -8.47 -7.40 7.17
CA PRO A 591 -8.51 -7.85 5.78
C PRO A 591 -9.08 -6.79 4.83
N SER A 592 -8.73 -6.89 3.54
CA SER A 592 -9.34 -6.10 2.45
C SER A 592 -10.60 -6.81 1.91
N ILE A 593 -11.72 -6.64 2.62
CA ILE A 593 -13.04 -7.17 2.27
C ILE A 593 -13.99 -6.08 1.75
N GLU A 594 -15.28 -6.38 1.60
CA GLU A 594 -16.28 -5.41 1.13
C GLU A 594 -16.38 -4.21 2.08
N THR A 595 -16.14 -3.01 1.55
CA THR A 595 -16.27 -1.77 2.33
C THR A 595 -17.70 -1.49 2.79
N SER A 596 -18.68 -2.02 2.06
CA SER A 596 -20.10 -1.96 2.46
C SER A 596 -20.41 -2.80 3.69
N PHE A 597 -19.76 -3.97 3.84
CA PHE A 597 -19.88 -4.77 5.06
C PHE A 597 -19.26 -4.02 6.27
N ILE A 598 -18.06 -3.46 6.08
CA ILE A 598 -17.39 -2.68 7.14
C ILE A 598 -18.25 -1.48 7.55
N ALA A 599 -18.84 -0.77 6.58
CA ALA A 599 -19.71 0.38 6.85
C ALA A 599 -21.00 -0.03 7.58
N GLU A 600 -21.64 -1.14 7.15
CA GLU A 600 -22.81 -1.70 7.81
C GLU A 600 -22.53 -2.07 9.27
N THR A 601 -21.42 -2.78 9.52
CA THR A 601 -21.01 -3.21 10.86
C THR A 601 -20.65 -2.02 11.76
N LEU A 602 -20.00 -0.97 11.22
CA LEU A 602 -19.74 0.28 11.95
C LEU A 602 -20.98 1.17 12.15
N GLY A 603 -22.12 0.81 11.57
CA GLY A 603 -23.37 1.60 11.64
C GLY A 603 -23.30 2.92 10.86
N VAL A 604 -22.49 3.01 9.81
CA VAL A 604 -22.29 4.20 8.97
C VAL A 604 -22.73 3.96 7.52
N LYS A 605 -23.01 5.04 6.81
CA LYS A 605 -23.42 4.95 5.41
C LYS A 605 -22.29 4.53 4.48
N ASP A 606 -21.10 5.06 4.73
CA ASP A 606 -19.87 4.78 3.99
C ASP A 606 -18.66 5.13 4.89
N LEU A 607 -17.47 4.74 4.46
CA LEU A 607 -16.24 4.96 5.23
C LEU A 607 -15.66 6.40 5.10
N SER A 608 -16.38 7.31 4.46
CA SER A 608 -15.98 8.72 4.39
C SER A 608 -16.53 9.47 5.60
N GLY A 609 -15.65 10.01 6.45
CA GLY A 609 -16.07 10.80 7.60
C GLY A 609 -16.30 9.99 8.87
N LEU A 610 -15.58 8.89 9.04
CA LEU A 610 -15.52 8.15 10.30
C LEU A 610 -15.04 9.06 11.44
N THR A 611 -15.56 8.84 12.64
CA THR A 611 -14.97 9.42 13.84
C THR A 611 -13.59 8.83 14.09
N LEU A 612 -12.79 9.49 14.91
CA LEU A 612 -11.46 9.00 15.26
C LEU A 612 -11.52 7.60 15.90
N GLU A 613 -12.50 7.36 16.75
CA GLU A 613 -12.74 6.05 17.36
C GLU A 613 -13.12 4.99 16.34
N GLN A 614 -14.01 5.30 15.39
CA GLN A 614 -14.39 4.37 14.32
C GLN A 614 -13.22 4.04 13.39
N GLU A 615 -12.36 5.02 13.10
CA GLU A 615 -11.13 4.77 12.31
C GLU A 615 -10.16 3.88 13.10
N GLN A 616 -9.98 4.13 14.41
CA GLN A 616 -9.16 3.30 15.29
C GLN A 616 -9.63 1.83 15.35
N LYS A 617 -10.94 1.57 15.37
CA LYS A 617 -11.49 0.21 15.35
C LYS A 617 -11.05 -0.60 14.12
N ARG A 618 -10.78 0.06 13.01
CA ARG A 618 -10.29 -0.58 11.78
C ARG A 618 -8.82 -1.01 11.83
N HIS A 619 -8.10 -0.54 12.85
CA HIS A 619 -6.70 -0.89 13.12
C HIS A 619 -6.56 -1.96 14.21
N VAL A 620 -7.65 -2.54 14.69
CA VAL A 620 -7.62 -3.53 15.78
C VAL A 620 -7.53 -4.95 15.23
N THR A 621 -6.58 -5.71 15.75
CA THR A 621 -6.41 -7.16 15.56
C THR A 621 -6.32 -7.84 16.93
N PRO A 622 -6.58 -9.16 17.05
CA PRO A 622 -6.38 -9.87 18.30
C PRO A 622 -4.89 -10.17 18.54
N PHE A 623 -4.50 -10.27 19.80
CA PHE A 623 -3.27 -10.93 20.20
C PHE A 623 -3.50 -11.90 21.37
N ILE A 624 -2.68 -12.94 21.46
CA ILE A 624 -2.69 -13.98 22.49
C ILE A 624 -1.25 -14.27 22.86
N ILE A 625 -0.92 -14.25 24.15
CA ILE A 625 0.32 -14.78 24.71
C ILE A 625 -0.09 -15.96 25.56
N TRP A 626 0.33 -17.16 25.19
CA TRP A 626 0.08 -18.40 25.91
C TRP A 626 1.39 -19.06 26.33
N ALA A 627 1.43 -19.68 27.49
CA ALA A 627 2.58 -20.44 27.94
C ALA A 627 2.20 -21.86 28.34
N ASN A 628 3.13 -22.81 28.20
CA ASN A 628 2.96 -24.18 28.74
C ASN A 628 3.34 -24.28 30.23
N TYR A 629 3.49 -23.18 30.90
CA TYR A 629 3.75 -23.05 32.33
C TYR A 629 2.95 -21.89 32.89
N ASP A 630 2.90 -21.78 34.21
CA ASP A 630 2.09 -20.77 34.92
C ASP A 630 2.59 -19.34 34.65
N ILE A 631 1.71 -18.52 34.11
CA ILE A 631 1.90 -17.08 33.90
C ILE A 631 0.68 -16.32 34.43
N GLN A 632 0.86 -15.06 34.78
CA GLN A 632 -0.27 -14.22 35.18
C GLN A 632 -1.24 -14.01 34.00
N GLU A 633 -2.50 -14.43 34.20
CA GLU A 633 -3.55 -14.23 33.20
C GLU A 633 -4.02 -12.77 33.19
N GLU A 634 -4.24 -12.23 32.00
CA GLU A 634 -4.71 -10.87 31.83
C GLU A 634 -5.51 -10.70 30.54
N THR A 635 -6.53 -9.85 30.57
CA THR A 635 -7.23 -9.39 29.36
C THR A 635 -6.91 -7.91 29.16
N ILE A 636 -6.29 -7.58 28.05
CA ILE A 636 -5.82 -6.25 27.70
C ILE A 636 -6.78 -5.61 26.70
N ASP A 637 -7.45 -4.54 27.10
CA ASP A 637 -8.41 -3.83 26.25
C ASP A 637 -7.70 -3.15 25.06
N LYS A 638 -6.55 -2.52 25.29
CA LYS A 638 -5.84 -1.74 24.28
C LYS A 638 -4.32 -1.85 24.44
N MET A 639 -3.64 -2.17 23.35
CA MET A 639 -2.19 -2.10 23.23
C MET A 639 -1.82 -1.85 21.77
N SER A 640 -0.90 -0.96 21.46
CA SER A 640 -0.36 -0.86 20.09
C SER A 640 0.85 -1.76 19.88
N SER A 641 1.08 -2.14 18.61
CA SER A 641 2.07 -3.15 18.19
C SER A 641 3.50 -2.83 18.63
N ASN A 642 3.86 -1.56 18.77
CA ASN A 642 5.17 -1.11 19.27
C ASN A 642 5.46 -1.49 20.74
N TYR A 643 4.46 -1.83 21.55
CA TYR A 643 4.65 -2.27 22.92
C TYR A 643 4.71 -3.78 23.09
N LEU A 644 4.10 -4.52 22.14
CA LEU A 644 3.84 -5.95 22.32
C LEU A 644 5.11 -6.76 22.54
N SER A 645 6.22 -6.49 21.85
CA SER A 645 7.48 -7.22 22.07
C SER A 645 8.03 -7.03 23.49
N SER A 646 8.03 -5.79 24.00
CA SER A 646 8.47 -5.51 25.39
C SER A 646 7.56 -6.20 26.40
N TYR A 647 6.26 -6.30 26.10
CA TYR A 647 5.30 -7.00 26.93
C TYR A 647 5.51 -8.52 26.91
N VAL A 648 5.78 -9.11 25.74
CA VAL A 648 6.15 -10.54 25.61
C VAL A 648 7.41 -10.86 26.41
N LEU A 649 8.45 -10.03 26.32
CA LEU A 649 9.67 -10.20 27.09
C LEU A 649 9.41 -10.15 28.59
N LYS A 650 8.53 -9.25 29.06
CA LYS A 650 8.09 -9.17 30.44
C LYS A 650 7.37 -10.43 30.90
N VAL A 651 6.40 -10.92 30.13
CA VAL A 651 5.65 -12.15 30.44
C VAL A 651 6.55 -13.39 30.45
N ALA A 652 7.53 -13.44 29.52
CA ALA A 652 8.52 -14.50 29.48
C ALA A 652 9.53 -14.46 30.65
N GLY A 653 9.54 -13.42 31.47
CA GLY A 653 10.43 -13.29 32.62
C GLY A 653 11.92 -13.14 32.24
N VAL A 654 12.23 -12.54 31.09
CA VAL A 654 13.58 -12.30 30.61
C VAL A 654 14.06 -10.88 30.90
N LYS A 655 15.38 -10.64 30.85
CA LYS A 655 15.93 -9.29 31.10
C LYS A 655 15.46 -8.30 30.05
N LEU A 656 15.13 -7.09 30.50
CA LEU A 656 14.71 -5.97 29.67
C LEU A 656 15.81 -4.92 29.54
N THR A 657 15.97 -4.35 28.35
CA THR A 657 16.79 -3.14 28.14
C THR A 657 16.11 -1.91 28.79
N GLU A 658 16.85 -0.83 28.95
CA GLU A 658 16.26 0.43 29.45
C GLU A 658 15.17 0.94 28.49
N TYR A 659 15.33 0.73 27.18
CA TYR A 659 14.31 1.06 26.20
C TYR A 659 13.03 0.21 26.34
N ASN A 660 13.13 -1.10 26.59
CA ASN A 660 11.96 -1.92 26.88
C ASN A 660 11.18 -1.45 28.12
N LYS A 661 11.91 -1.09 29.19
CA LYS A 661 11.30 -0.52 30.42
C LYS A 661 10.62 0.81 30.13
N TYR A 662 11.25 1.68 29.33
CA TYR A 662 10.66 2.93 28.87
C TYR A 662 9.33 2.69 28.14
N LEU A 663 9.30 1.75 27.17
CA LEU A 663 8.10 1.41 26.43
C LEU A 663 6.98 0.89 27.34
N LEU A 664 7.30 0.03 28.30
CA LEU A 664 6.30 -0.47 29.27
C LEU A 664 5.74 0.65 30.17
N ASN A 665 6.56 1.65 30.50
CA ASN A 665 6.09 2.80 31.26
C ASN A 665 5.27 3.78 30.38
N LEU A 666 5.64 3.96 29.13
CA LEU A 666 4.89 4.76 28.17
C LEU A 666 3.51 4.12 27.90
N TYR A 667 3.46 2.79 27.76
CA TYR A 667 2.22 2.02 27.61
C TYR A 667 1.20 2.32 28.73
N LYS A 668 1.62 2.46 29.99
CA LYS A 668 0.75 2.79 31.10
C LYS A 668 0.04 4.14 30.95
N GLN A 669 0.62 5.07 30.19
CA GLN A 669 0.09 6.42 29.97
C GLN A 669 -0.64 6.52 28.63
N LEU A 670 -0.08 5.91 27.59
CA LEU A 670 -0.53 5.94 26.22
C LEU A 670 -0.60 4.52 25.65
N PRO A 671 -1.62 3.74 25.99
CA PRO A 671 -1.72 2.35 25.54
C PRO A 671 -1.77 2.17 24.02
N VAL A 672 -2.15 3.21 23.29
CA VAL A 672 -2.14 3.19 21.82
C VAL A 672 -1.39 4.40 21.27
N ILE A 673 -0.40 4.12 20.44
CA ILE A 673 0.27 5.09 19.56
C ILE A 673 0.35 4.44 18.18
N ASP A 674 -0.39 4.97 17.20
CA ASP A 674 -0.43 4.45 15.84
C ASP A 674 -0.52 5.55 14.79
N THR A 675 -0.67 5.16 13.53
CA THR A 675 -0.75 6.10 12.39
C THR A 675 -2.01 6.97 12.40
N VAL A 676 -3.07 6.56 13.09
CA VAL A 676 -4.34 7.31 13.22
C VAL A 676 -4.24 8.40 14.28
N GLY A 677 -3.54 8.10 15.38
CA GLY A 677 -3.41 8.99 16.53
C GLY A 677 -2.90 8.27 17.76
N TYR A 678 -3.36 8.70 18.92
CA TYR A 678 -3.04 8.02 20.17
C TYR A 678 -4.22 8.03 21.13
N ILE A 679 -4.24 7.03 22.02
CA ILE A 679 -5.29 6.87 23.04
C ILE A 679 -4.58 6.86 24.39
N ASP A 680 -5.09 7.65 25.36
CA ASP A 680 -4.54 7.65 26.70
C ASP A 680 -5.19 6.59 27.62
N ALA A 681 -4.64 6.40 28.78
CA ALA A 681 -5.13 5.45 29.77
C ALA A 681 -6.56 5.75 30.27
N GLU A 682 -7.06 6.96 30.05
CA GLU A 682 -8.42 7.39 30.37
C GLU A 682 -9.41 7.17 29.22
N ASN A 683 -8.96 6.51 28.13
CA ASN A 683 -9.71 6.26 26.88
C ASN A 683 -10.09 7.54 26.11
N ASN A 684 -9.29 8.60 26.21
CA ASN A 684 -9.44 9.76 25.34
C ASN A 684 -8.67 9.54 24.05
N TYR A 685 -9.32 9.85 22.91
CA TYR A 685 -8.77 9.71 21.57
C TYR A 685 -8.24 11.04 21.08
N TYR A 686 -6.99 11.06 20.62
CA TYR A 686 -6.31 12.25 20.12
C TYR A 686 -5.78 12.01 18.71
N ASN A 687 -5.95 12.99 17.84
CA ASN A 687 -5.26 13.01 16.56
C ASN A 687 -3.88 13.68 16.71
N TRP A 688 -3.02 13.49 15.75
CA TRP A 688 -1.65 14.02 15.77
C TRP A 688 -1.55 15.55 15.70
N GLN A 689 -2.62 16.26 15.38
CA GLN A 689 -2.66 17.72 15.37
C GLN A 689 -2.99 18.30 16.76
N SER A 690 -3.43 17.46 17.70
CA SER A 690 -3.80 17.87 19.04
C SER A 690 -2.58 18.24 19.88
N GLN A 691 -2.58 19.43 20.44
CA GLN A 691 -1.61 19.81 21.46
C GLN A 691 -2.14 19.34 22.82
N THR A 692 -1.44 18.42 23.46
CA THR A 692 -1.87 17.79 24.71
C THR A 692 -0.74 17.74 25.74
N LYS A 693 -1.05 17.32 26.96
CA LYS A 693 -0.04 17.04 27.99
C LYS A 693 1.00 15.99 27.56
N TYR A 694 0.68 15.20 26.53
CA TYR A 694 1.55 14.13 26.01
C TYR A 694 2.47 14.58 24.87
N SER A 695 2.32 15.79 24.33
CA SER A 695 3.09 16.25 23.18
C SER A 695 4.60 16.21 23.41
N GLN A 696 5.05 16.43 24.64
CA GLN A 696 6.47 16.38 24.99
C GLN A 696 7.00 14.93 24.97
N ILE A 697 6.31 13.99 25.64
CA ILE A 697 6.78 12.60 25.71
C ILE A 697 6.74 11.91 24.34
N LEU A 698 5.76 12.27 23.50
CA LEU A 698 5.68 11.81 22.11
C LEU A 698 6.87 12.35 21.26
N SER A 699 7.24 13.63 21.46
CA SER A 699 8.44 14.19 20.79
C SER A 699 9.74 13.57 21.30
N GLU A 700 9.83 13.24 22.58
CA GLU A 700 10.98 12.50 23.14
C GLU A 700 11.05 11.08 22.55
N TYR A 701 9.94 10.38 22.42
CA TYR A 701 9.85 9.06 21.79
C TYR A 701 10.25 9.09 20.31
N GLU A 702 9.82 10.10 19.56
CA GLU A 702 10.25 10.31 18.17
C GLU A 702 11.77 10.47 18.06
N LYS A 703 12.42 11.19 18.98
CA LYS A 703 13.87 11.38 19.02
C LYS A 703 14.62 10.09 19.39
N ILE A 704 14.09 9.30 20.31
CA ILE A 704 14.63 7.97 20.66
C ILE A 704 14.57 7.05 19.44
N GLN A 705 13.45 7.01 18.74
CA GLN A 705 13.29 6.25 17.49
C GLN A 705 14.28 6.71 16.42
N TYR A 706 14.41 8.03 16.22
CA TYR A 706 15.35 8.60 15.25
C TYR A 706 16.79 8.18 15.56
N ASN A 707 17.19 8.19 16.83
CA ASN A 707 18.54 7.77 17.26
C ASN A 707 18.83 6.31 16.90
N ASN A 708 17.90 5.38 17.14
CA ASN A 708 18.13 3.97 16.83
C ASN A 708 18.17 3.69 15.33
N ILE A 709 17.32 4.37 14.53
CA ILE A 709 17.15 4.02 13.11
C ILE A 709 18.06 4.83 12.20
N PHE A 710 18.22 6.14 12.46
CA PHE A 710 18.81 7.09 11.51
C PHE A 710 20.15 7.66 11.92
N ASP A 711 20.48 7.69 13.23
CA ASP A 711 21.76 8.20 13.71
C ASP A 711 22.74 7.07 13.95
N SER A 712 23.39 6.62 12.86
CA SER A 712 24.36 5.52 12.92
C SER A 712 25.67 5.90 13.63
N GLU A 713 25.98 7.19 13.77
CA GLU A 713 27.24 7.66 14.36
C GLU A 713 27.16 7.90 15.87
N ASN A 714 25.97 8.31 16.37
CA ASN A 714 25.79 8.71 17.77
C ASN A 714 24.64 7.93 18.44
N LYS A 715 24.56 6.61 18.18
CA LYS A 715 23.56 5.76 18.82
C LYS A 715 23.81 5.65 20.33
N SER A 716 22.75 5.82 21.11
CA SER A 716 22.78 5.64 22.58
C SER A 716 22.69 4.13 22.92
N LEU A 717 23.78 3.39 22.69
CA LEU A 717 23.81 1.93 22.79
C LEU A 717 23.35 1.40 24.16
N ASP A 718 23.69 2.10 25.23
CA ASP A 718 23.43 1.66 26.62
C ASP A 718 21.92 1.57 26.94
N ILE A 719 21.06 2.27 26.20
CA ILE A 719 19.61 2.16 26.40
C ILE A 719 18.99 1.04 25.57
N PHE A 720 19.58 0.71 24.42
CA PHE A 720 19.01 -0.25 23.48
C PHE A 720 19.53 -1.68 23.66
N TYR A 721 20.69 -1.85 24.30
CA TYR A 721 21.33 -3.14 24.53
C TYR A 721 21.47 -3.45 26.02
N LEU A 722 21.50 -4.73 26.36
CA LEU A 722 21.79 -5.18 27.73
C LEU A 722 23.25 -4.90 28.10
N GLU A 723 23.50 -4.66 29.38
CA GLU A 723 24.86 -4.43 29.91
C GLU A 723 25.82 -5.56 29.50
N GLY A 724 26.95 -5.21 28.92
CA GLY A 724 27.98 -6.14 28.45
C GLY A 724 27.74 -6.71 27.03
N TYR A 725 26.60 -6.38 26.38
CA TYR A 725 26.31 -6.77 25.00
C TYR A 725 26.20 -5.51 24.13
N LYS A 726 26.93 -5.46 23.04
CA LYS A 726 26.98 -4.28 22.14
C LYS A 726 26.47 -4.55 20.71
N GLY A 727 25.75 -5.64 20.52
CA GLY A 727 25.31 -6.06 19.17
C GLY A 727 26.52 -6.40 18.25
N ASP A 728 26.26 -6.51 16.97
CA ASP A 728 27.25 -6.90 15.95
C ASP A 728 28.20 -5.76 15.51
N GLU A 729 28.44 -4.73 16.31
CA GLU A 729 29.41 -3.67 15.99
C GLU A 729 30.85 -4.20 15.72
N GLY A 730 31.11 -5.48 15.98
CA GLY A 730 32.41 -6.14 15.73
C GLY A 730 32.47 -7.08 14.53
N LYS A 731 31.33 -7.52 13.98
CA LYS A 731 31.33 -8.38 12.78
C LYS A 731 31.33 -7.51 11.54
N LYS A 732 32.54 -7.20 11.01
CA LYS A 732 32.69 -6.73 9.62
C LYS A 732 31.85 -7.62 8.75
N THR A 733 30.96 -6.98 7.97
CA THR A 733 30.12 -7.58 6.94
C THR A 733 30.95 -8.50 6.07
N GLU A 734 31.09 -9.77 6.43
CA GLU A 734 31.36 -10.80 5.46
C GLU A 734 30.10 -10.84 4.59
N LYS A 735 30.25 -10.35 3.37
CA LYS A 735 29.26 -10.55 2.32
C LYS A 735 29.03 -12.05 2.23
N VAL A 736 27.97 -12.53 2.88
CA VAL A 736 27.39 -13.81 2.55
C VAL A 736 26.73 -13.57 1.19
N THR A 737 27.54 -13.70 0.14
CA THR A 737 27.05 -14.02 -1.20
C THR A 737 26.28 -15.30 -1.02
N ALA A 738 24.98 -15.21 -1.09
CA ALA A 738 24.13 -16.37 -1.30
C ALA A 738 24.62 -17.03 -2.60
N GLU A 739 25.50 -18.04 -2.48
CA GLU A 739 25.73 -18.99 -3.54
C GLU A 739 24.39 -19.75 -3.70
N VAL A 740 23.58 -19.24 -4.62
CA VAL A 740 22.57 -20.06 -5.26
C VAL A 740 23.33 -21.16 -5.97
N LYS A 741 23.56 -22.27 -5.29
CA LYS A 741 24.00 -23.49 -5.92
C LYS A 741 22.90 -23.88 -6.91
N LYS A 742 23.13 -23.55 -8.18
CA LYS A 742 22.50 -24.26 -9.28
C LYS A 742 22.86 -25.75 -9.12
N LYS A 743 21.93 -26.55 -8.76
CA LYS A 743 21.88 -27.97 -9.07
C LYS A 743 20.56 -28.30 -9.67
#